data_07873e62c86bb949072bb91f14e0bcf8
#
_entry.id   07873e62c86bb949072bb91f14e0bcf8
#
_cell.length_a   1.000
_cell.length_b   1.000
_cell.length_c   1.000
_cell.angle_alpha   90.00
_cell.angle_beta   90.00
_cell.angle_gamma   90.00
#
_symmetry.space_group_name_H-M   'P 1'
#
loop_
_entity.id
_entity.type
_entity.pdbx_description
1 polymer ?
#
loop_
_entity_poly.entity_id
_entity_poly.type
_entity_poly.pdbx_seq_one_letter_code
_entity_poly.pdbx_strand_id
1 'polypeptide(L)'
;MDIRFACLVVAIAVLMAAGVVARIGSFTRIAQITLATLLIPLFCKYHRKLYVIIRTLPRDIKFLYRYLNADRETKSFVKNNTTVMKIFRERSKLYPNKPCFIFEGRIWTNADIDEYSNRIANVFQQAGYVKGDAVALMMTNKPEFVATWLGLGKIGVITALINTNLRLQLLIHCLTIAKVKSVIYGNDLSSAIDDIRESVQNLKCYKSCAGVDDSQIGIENLDKLMSEVSANYPVVKEEPGYRDNLLYIYTSGTTGLPKAVLIPNSRYLLVTMATYHMLGLRPASDVMYNPIPLYHMAGGLVGTGCALVKGIPSVLRTKFSVSAYWTDCIKYNCTLAEYIGEMCRYLLSAPQRPEDSQHSVRLMVGNGMRPQIWQQFVDRFRVEQITEVYGSTEGNANIVNVDNQVGAVGFVPSILPKSLHPVAILRVNPETCEPMRGSDGFCIRAEINEPGMFIGLIKQGNASREFNGYLDKEASKKKVIENVFTKGDAAFITGDILVQDEMGYFYFKDRTGDTFRWKGENVATAEVEGVVSNVAGYRDTTVYGVQVPGMEGRAGMAAIVDPDCLLDFKALAEGLDRALPSYARPIFLRIVKELEMTGTFKLKKINLQKEGFDPNKIQDKVYFRSGNKEYVEVTPELYQEIISGSTQL
;
A
#
# COMPACT_ATOMS: atom_id res chain seq x y z
N MET A 1 21.02 25.87 -5.05
CA MET A 1 21.78 27.08 -4.72
C MET A 1 23.21 26.64 -4.42
N ASP A 2 24.17 27.11 -5.21
CA ASP A 2 25.57 26.67 -5.16
C ASP A 2 26.15 26.90 -3.75
N ILE A 3 26.83 25.87 -3.19
CA ILE A 3 27.48 25.93 -1.87
C ILE A 3 28.41 27.15 -1.77
N ARG A 4 29.02 27.54 -2.88
CA ARG A 4 29.85 28.74 -3.01
C ARG A 4 29.07 30.02 -2.76
N PHE A 5 27.78 30.06 -3.17
CA PHE A 5 26.92 31.23 -2.96
C PHE A 5 26.48 31.34 -1.48
N ALA A 6 26.17 30.21 -0.83
CA ALA A 6 25.83 30.20 0.61
C ALA A 6 27.03 30.58 1.47
N CYS A 7 28.24 30.08 1.15
CA CYS A 7 29.49 30.50 1.79
C CYS A 7 29.82 31.98 1.55
N LEU A 8 29.52 32.49 0.37
CA LEU A 8 29.71 33.90 0.02
C LEU A 8 28.75 34.81 0.80
N VAL A 9 27.46 34.42 0.91
CA VAL A 9 26.45 35.18 1.68
C VAL A 9 26.78 35.21 3.16
N VAL A 10 27.25 34.10 3.75
CA VAL A 10 27.69 34.04 5.14
C VAL A 10 29.00 34.83 5.34
N ALA A 11 29.94 34.74 4.41
CA ALA A 11 31.15 35.54 4.45
C ALA A 11 30.86 37.04 4.32
N ILE A 12 29.94 37.43 3.45
CA ILE A 12 29.46 38.83 3.31
C ILE A 12 28.72 39.28 4.58
N ALA A 13 27.86 38.46 5.16
CA ALA A 13 27.16 38.79 6.41
C ALA A 13 28.15 38.95 7.59
N VAL A 14 29.17 38.09 7.65
CA VAL A 14 30.25 38.18 8.67
C VAL A 14 31.13 39.42 8.40
N LEU A 15 31.44 39.75 7.16
CA LEU A 15 32.19 40.95 6.78
C LEU A 15 31.36 42.22 7.00
N MET A 16 30.05 42.22 6.73
CA MET A 16 29.19 43.36 7.04
C MET A 16 29.00 43.56 8.54
N ALA A 17 28.80 42.49 9.30
CA ALA A 17 28.80 42.54 10.77
C ALA A 17 30.13 43.04 11.31
N ALA A 18 31.26 42.60 10.76
CA ALA A 18 32.60 43.12 11.11
C ALA A 18 32.80 44.58 10.73
N GLY A 19 32.23 45.03 9.58
CA GLY A 19 32.30 46.42 9.10
C GLY A 19 31.48 47.42 9.91
N VAL A 20 30.30 47.03 10.36
CA VAL A 20 29.43 47.82 11.25
C VAL A 20 30.06 48.02 12.62
N VAL A 21 30.84 47.08 13.09
CA VAL A 21 31.46 47.05 14.41
C VAL A 21 32.91 47.59 14.39
N ALA A 22 33.50 47.83 13.23
CA ALA A 22 34.78 48.56 13.14
C ALA A 22 34.75 49.96 13.77
N ARG A 23 33.58 50.47 14.13
CA ARG A 23 33.35 51.73 14.85
C ARG A 23 33.27 51.63 16.38
N ILE A 24 33.33 50.41 16.96
CA ILE A 24 33.20 50.16 18.42
C ILE A 24 34.49 49.49 18.92
N GLY A 25 35.07 49.95 20.02
CA GLY A 25 36.44 49.75 20.53
C GLY A 25 37.01 48.31 20.56
N SER A 26 38.28 48.19 20.89
CA SER A 26 39.14 46.97 20.78
C SER A 26 38.59 45.70 21.45
N PHE A 27 37.83 45.80 22.56
CA PHE A 27 37.28 44.64 23.29
C PHE A 27 36.21 43.88 22.47
N THR A 28 35.41 44.60 21.69
CA THR A 28 34.42 44.06 20.81
C THR A 28 35.00 43.31 19.60
N ARG A 29 36.14 43.76 19.10
CA ARG A 29 36.87 43.05 18.01
C ARG A 29 37.38 41.69 18.46
N ILE A 30 37.93 41.59 19.66
CA ILE A 30 38.40 40.31 20.22
C ILE A 30 37.23 39.34 20.43
N ALA A 31 36.11 39.81 21.00
CA ALA A 31 34.89 39.02 21.19
C ALA A 31 34.34 38.48 19.86
N GLN A 32 34.40 39.28 18.80
CA GLN A 32 33.91 38.90 17.46
C GLN A 32 34.84 37.92 16.74
N ILE A 33 36.14 38.13 16.80
CA ILE A 33 37.12 37.17 16.27
C ILE A 33 36.98 35.84 16.99
N THR A 34 36.78 35.87 18.30
CA THR A 34 36.54 34.65 19.09
C THR A 34 35.21 34.00 18.72
N LEU A 35 34.14 34.75 18.54
CA LEU A 35 32.85 34.23 18.11
C LEU A 35 32.93 33.68 16.67
N ALA A 36 33.58 34.37 15.76
CA ALA A 36 33.79 33.91 14.37
C ALA A 36 34.65 32.65 14.32
N THR A 37 35.73 32.57 15.10
CA THR A 37 36.59 31.37 15.18
C THR A 37 35.85 30.16 15.77
N LEU A 38 34.86 30.36 16.63
CA LEU A 38 34.00 29.30 17.15
C LEU A 38 32.87 28.92 16.16
N LEU A 39 32.24 29.92 15.53
CA LEU A 39 31.09 29.69 14.63
C LEU A 39 31.47 29.13 13.26
N ILE A 40 32.61 29.54 12.69
CA ILE A 40 33.06 29.07 11.36
C ILE A 40 33.28 27.56 11.34
N PRO A 41 34.06 26.94 12.26
CA PRO A 41 34.21 25.49 12.29
C PRO A 41 32.89 24.75 12.57
N LEU A 42 32.05 25.32 13.45
CA LEU A 42 30.72 24.78 13.73
C LEU A 42 29.84 24.82 12.47
N PHE A 43 29.85 25.94 11.75
CA PHE A 43 29.14 26.08 10.48
C PHE A 43 29.70 25.12 9.41
N CYS A 44 31.01 25.06 9.25
CA CYS A 44 31.65 24.12 8.30
C CYS A 44 31.28 22.65 8.62
N LYS A 45 31.13 22.30 9.88
CA LYS A 45 30.72 20.96 10.31
C LYS A 45 29.23 20.67 10.11
N TYR A 46 28.38 21.67 10.33
CA TYR A 46 26.92 21.46 10.42
C TYR A 46 26.12 22.13 9.30
N HIS A 47 26.73 22.90 8.38
CA HIS A 47 26.02 23.64 7.35
C HIS A 47 25.10 22.76 6.49
N ARG A 48 25.53 21.54 6.14
CA ARG A 48 24.73 20.60 5.38
C ARG A 48 23.50 20.14 6.17
N LYS A 49 23.68 19.82 7.46
CA LYS A 49 22.57 19.45 8.34
C LYS A 49 21.60 20.64 8.56
N LEU A 50 22.15 21.85 8.73
CA LEU A 50 21.34 23.07 8.87
C LEU A 50 20.55 23.36 7.60
N TYR A 51 21.17 23.21 6.42
CA TYR A 51 20.51 23.32 5.13
C TYR A 51 19.32 22.34 5.01
N VAL A 52 19.53 21.05 5.34
CA VAL A 52 18.47 20.04 5.34
C VAL A 52 17.34 20.46 6.26
N ILE A 53 17.63 20.83 7.50
CA ILE A 53 16.60 21.25 8.47
C ILE A 53 15.81 22.45 7.93
N ILE A 54 16.48 23.50 7.44
CA ILE A 54 15.79 24.70 6.92
C ILE A 54 14.87 24.34 5.75
N ARG A 55 15.33 23.48 4.83
CA ARG A 55 14.55 23.07 3.64
C ARG A 55 13.35 22.20 4.00
N THR A 56 13.47 21.36 5.02
CA THR A 56 12.42 20.42 5.43
C THR A 56 11.50 20.98 6.53
N LEU A 57 11.89 22.06 7.21
CA LEU A 57 11.18 22.58 8.38
C LEU A 57 9.68 22.84 8.15
N PRO A 58 9.22 23.46 7.04
CA PRO A 58 7.78 23.67 6.83
C PRO A 58 7.01 22.36 6.73
N ARG A 59 7.57 21.35 6.03
CA ARG A 59 7.02 20.01 5.90
C ARG A 59 6.97 19.31 7.26
N ASP A 60 8.09 19.34 7.97
CA ASP A 60 8.26 18.64 9.24
C ASP A 60 7.32 19.20 10.32
N ILE A 61 7.17 20.53 10.41
CA ILE A 61 6.22 21.18 11.33
C ILE A 61 4.78 20.79 10.98
N LYS A 62 4.40 20.88 9.70
CA LYS A 62 3.06 20.49 9.23
C LYS A 62 2.76 19.03 9.55
N PHE A 63 3.73 18.13 9.32
CA PHE A 63 3.60 16.71 9.64
C PHE A 63 3.44 16.48 11.14
N LEU A 64 4.30 17.07 11.98
CA LEU A 64 4.24 16.92 13.43
C LEU A 64 2.91 17.44 14.01
N TYR A 65 2.44 18.59 13.54
CA TYR A 65 1.12 19.11 13.95
C TYR A 65 0.00 18.11 13.64
N ARG A 66 -0.01 17.56 12.43
CA ARG A 66 -1.00 16.56 11.99
C ARG A 66 -0.88 15.26 12.79
N TYR A 67 0.35 14.80 13.00
CA TYR A 67 0.64 13.61 13.79
C TYR A 67 0.17 13.75 15.25
N LEU A 68 0.45 14.88 15.90
CA LEU A 68 0.03 15.13 17.27
C LEU A 68 -1.49 15.15 17.41
N ASN A 69 -2.21 15.69 16.43
CA ASN A 69 -3.68 15.65 16.43
C ASN A 69 -4.21 14.22 16.28
N ALA A 70 -3.63 13.42 15.35
CA ALA A 70 -4.00 12.01 15.20
C ALA A 70 -3.71 11.20 16.48
N ASP A 71 -2.54 11.40 17.09
CA ASP A 71 -2.14 10.72 18.33
C ASP A 71 -3.05 11.10 19.51
N ARG A 72 -3.40 12.39 19.63
CA ARG A 72 -4.33 12.87 20.67
C ARG A 72 -5.70 12.21 20.58
N GLU A 73 -6.28 12.13 19.38
CA GLU A 73 -7.58 11.47 19.17
C GLU A 73 -7.47 9.95 19.42
N THR A 74 -6.41 9.32 18.94
CA THR A 74 -6.18 7.90 19.18
C THR A 74 -6.06 7.57 20.67
N LYS A 75 -5.34 8.40 21.43
CA LYS A 75 -5.26 8.27 22.91
C LYS A 75 -6.61 8.43 23.59
N SER A 76 -7.48 9.30 23.10
CA SER A 76 -8.85 9.44 23.60
C SER A 76 -9.66 8.15 23.36
N PHE A 77 -9.52 7.51 22.20
CA PHE A 77 -10.19 6.24 21.91
C PHE A 77 -9.72 5.10 22.83
N VAL A 78 -8.41 5.05 23.10
CA VAL A 78 -7.86 4.10 24.10
C VAL A 78 -8.51 4.31 25.47
N LYS A 79 -8.49 5.54 25.96
CA LYS A 79 -9.02 5.90 27.29
C LYS A 79 -10.50 5.55 27.45
N ASN A 80 -11.29 5.79 26.40
CA ASN A 80 -12.75 5.61 26.43
C ASN A 80 -13.19 4.23 25.93
N ASN A 81 -12.27 3.31 25.68
CA ASN A 81 -12.55 1.99 25.08
C ASN A 81 -13.49 2.09 23.87
N THR A 82 -13.18 3.02 22.96
CA THR A 82 -14.04 3.39 21.83
C THR A 82 -13.86 2.43 20.66
N THR A 83 -14.96 2.00 20.05
CA THR A 83 -14.98 1.19 18.84
C THR A 83 -15.51 1.97 17.65
N VAL A 84 -15.30 1.45 16.42
CA VAL A 84 -15.86 2.03 15.19
C VAL A 84 -17.38 2.12 15.28
N MET A 85 -18.01 1.07 15.81
CA MET A 85 -19.47 0.98 15.96
C MET A 85 -20.04 2.02 16.91
N LYS A 86 -19.34 2.28 18.05
CA LYS A 86 -19.74 3.34 19.00
C LYS A 86 -19.70 4.71 18.34
N ILE A 87 -18.63 5.04 17.62
CA ILE A 87 -18.52 6.32 16.91
C ILE A 87 -19.62 6.45 15.85
N PHE A 88 -19.82 5.41 15.04
CA PHE A 88 -20.82 5.45 13.98
C PHE A 88 -22.25 5.58 14.53
N ARG A 89 -22.56 4.87 15.62
CA ARG A 89 -23.87 4.99 16.31
C ARG A 89 -24.14 6.43 16.76
N GLU A 90 -23.18 7.10 17.38
CA GLU A 90 -23.35 8.49 17.79
C GLU A 90 -23.51 9.44 16.59
N ARG A 91 -22.77 9.17 15.52
CA ARG A 91 -22.91 9.94 14.28
C ARG A 91 -24.26 9.76 13.62
N SER A 92 -24.78 8.54 13.52
CA SER A 92 -26.09 8.27 12.91
C SER A 92 -27.23 8.91 13.69
N LYS A 93 -27.11 9.01 15.02
CA LYS A 93 -28.07 9.76 15.84
C LYS A 93 -28.01 11.28 15.62
N LEU A 94 -26.78 11.85 15.54
CA LEU A 94 -26.59 13.30 15.38
C LEU A 94 -26.88 13.79 13.96
N TYR A 95 -26.57 12.97 12.96
CA TYR A 95 -26.65 13.32 11.54
C TYR A 95 -27.27 12.19 10.71
N PRO A 96 -28.54 11.78 11.00
CA PRO A 96 -29.14 10.60 10.36
C PRO A 96 -29.21 10.71 8.83
N ASN A 97 -29.57 11.87 8.32
CA ASN A 97 -29.79 12.13 6.90
C ASN A 97 -28.51 12.51 6.12
N LYS A 98 -27.35 12.59 6.81
CA LYS A 98 -26.10 12.91 6.11
C LYS A 98 -25.67 11.71 5.24
N PRO A 99 -25.26 11.94 3.97
CA PRO A 99 -24.69 10.88 3.13
C PRO A 99 -23.50 10.20 3.80
N CYS A 100 -23.54 8.87 3.84
CA CYS A 100 -22.42 8.03 4.25
C CYS A 100 -21.73 7.44 3.03
N PHE A 101 -22.51 6.78 2.16
CA PHE A 101 -22.04 6.23 0.90
C PHE A 101 -22.93 6.68 -0.26
N ILE A 102 -22.31 6.79 -1.43
CA ILE A 102 -23.01 6.99 -2.71
C ILE A 102 -22.63 5.81 -3.60
N PHE A 103 -23.63 5.11 -4.12
CA PHE A 103 -23.41 3.91 -4.92
C PHE A 103 -24.45 3.83 -6.02
N GLU A 104 -24.01 3.74 -7.27
CA GLU A 104 -24.89 3.61 -8.47
C GLU A 104 -26.03 4.64 -8.51
N GLY A 105 -25.74 5.88 -8.12
CA GLY A 105 -26.70 6.98 -8.11
C GLY A 105 -27.59 7.06 -6.86
N ARG A 106 -27.61 6.04 -6.02
CA ARG A 106 -28.32 6.04 -4.73
C ARG A 106 -27.43 6.61 -3.62
N ILE A 107 -28.02 7.48 -2.81
CA ILE A 107 -27.41 7.96 -1.57
C ILE A 107 -27.85 7.03 -0.43
N TRP A 108 -26.86 6.50 0.29
CA TRP A 108 -27.04 5.78 1.54
C TRP A 108 -26.68 6.70 2.69
N THR A 109 -27.68 7.07 3.47
CA THR A 109 -27.50 7.94 4.64
C THR A 109 -26.89 7.18 5.83
N ASN A 110 -26.47 7.92 6.87
CA ASN A 110 -26.05 7.30 8.12
C ASN A 110 -27.17 6.45 8.73
N ALA A 111 -28.42 6.89 8.61
CA ALA A 111 -29.59 6.13 9.10
C ALA A 111 -29.77 4.82 8.33
N ASP A 112 -29.64 4.83 6.99
CA ASP A 112 -29.77 3.61 6.17
C ASP A 112 -28.71 2.57 6.56
N ILE A 113 -27.47 2.99 6.74
CA ILE A 113 -26.35 2.12 7.14
C ILE A 113 -26.53 1.61 8.57
N ASP A 114 -26.99 2.46 9.49
CA ASP A 114 -27.23 2.05 10.88
C ASP A 114 -28.37 1.04 10.98
N GLU A 115 -29.49 1.29 10.29
CA GLU A 115 -30.63 0.38 10.23
C GLU A 115 -30.24 -0.98 9.65
N TYR A 116 -29.58 -1.00 8.49
CA TYR A 116 -29.14 -2.23 7.86
C TYR A 116 -28.20 -3.02 8.78
N SER A 117 -27.21 -2.35 9.37
CA SER A 117 -26.25 -2.99 10.28
C SER A 117 -26.88 -3.45 11.59
N ASN A 118 -27.93 -2.77 12.10
CA ASN A 118 -28.69 -3.25 13.26
C ASN A 118 -29.45 -4.54 12.94
N ARG A 119 -30.08 -4.65 11.77
CA ARG A 119 -30.76 -5.86 11.34
C ARG A 119 -29.79 -7.04 11.19
N ILE A 120 -28.62 -6.84 10.58
CA ILE A 120 -27.55 -7.85 10.54
C ILE A 120 -27.17 -8.30 11.94
N ALA A 121 -26.92 -7.37 12.84
CA ALA A 121 -26.55 -7.68 14.23
C ALA A 121 -27.63 -8.54 14.92
N ASN A 122 -28.90 -8.17 14.76
CA ASN A 122 -30.04 -8.89 15.37
C ASN A 122 -30.24 -10.29 14.77
N VAL A 123 -30.08 -10.47 13.44
CA VAL A 123 -30.13 -11.79 12.78
C VAL A 123 -29.06 -12.71 13.38
N PHE A 124 -27.82 -12.28 13.43
CA PHE A 124 -26.72 -13.12 13.92
C PHE A 124 -26.77 -13.33 15.43
N GLN A 125 -27.25 -12.37 16.20
CA GLN A 125 -27.49 -12.54 17.63
C GLN A 125 -28.57 -13.59 17.90
N GLN A 126 -29.70 -13.57 17.17
CA GLN A 126 -30.76 -14.60 17.27
C GLN A 126 -30.28 -15.97 16.79
N ALA A 127 -29.39 -16.01 15.80
CA ALA A 127 -28.74 -17.24 15.34
C ALA A 127 -27.68 -17.80 16.32
N GLY A 128 -27.46 -17.13 17.48
CA GLY A 128 -26.60 -17.61 18.58
C GLY A 128 -25.12 -17.25 18.41
N TYR A 129 -24.76 -16.29 17.54
CA TYR A 129 -23.38 -15.82 17.45
C TYR A 129 -23.02 -14.93 18.63
N VAL A 130 -21.79 -15.08 19.09
CA VAL A 130 -21.26 -14.36 20.25
C VAL A 130 -19.94 -13.67 19.93
N LYS A 131 -19.52 -12.78 20.79
CA LYS A 131 -18.23 -12.08 20.70
C LYS A 131 -17.08 -13.08 20.51
N GLY A 132 -16.22 -12.79 19.51
CA GLY A 132 -15.08 -13.62 19.16
C GLY A 132 -15.34 -14.66 18.08
N ASP A 133 -16.61 -14.94 17.75
CA ASP A 133 -16.94 -15.78 16.60
C ASP A 133 -16.50 -15.11 15.30
N ALA A 134 -16.20 -15.90 14.28
CA ALA A 134 -15.81 -15.40 12.97
C ALA A 134 -16.83 -15.78 11.89
N VAL A 135 -17.14 -14.81 11.01
CA VAL A 135 -18.03 -14.96 9.85
C VAL A 135 -17.30 -14.47 8.60
N ALA A 136 -17.30 -15.25 7.53
CA ALA A 136 -16.74 -14.82 6.25
C ALA A 136 -17.74 -13.92 5.51
N LEU A 137 -17.23 -12.87 4.86
CA LEU A 137 -18.00 -12.00 4.00
C LEU A 137 -17.38 -11.99 2.60
N MET A 138 -18.09 -12.52 1.61
CA MET A 138 -17.71 -12.59 0.20
C MET A 138 -18.74 -11.85 -0.65
N MET A 139 -18.51 -10.58 -0.91
CA MET A 139 -19.46 -9.70 -1.58
C MET A 139 -18.71 -8.70 -2.44
N THR A 140 -19.27 -8.32 -3.59
CA THR A 140 -18.76 -7.22 -4.42
C THR A 140 -18.89 -5.87 -3.71
N ASN A 141 -18.16 -4.86 -4.16
CA ASN A 141 -18.20 -3.54 -3.55
C ASN A 141 -19.59 -2.93 -3.60
N LYS A 142 -20.17 -2.69 -2.45
CA LYS A 142 -21.46 -1.99 -2.25
C LYS A 142 -21.63 -1.58 -0.79
N PRO A 143 -22.52 -0.64 -0.46
CA PRO A 143 -22.74 -0.20 0.93
C PRO A 143 -23.11 -1.31 1.89
N GLU A 144 -23.84 -2.33 1.41
CA GLU A 144 -24.24 -3.51 2.19
C GLU A 144 -23.05 -4.31 2.69
N PHE A 145 -21.92 -4.34 1.94
CA PHE A 145 -20.67 -4.95 2.41
C PHE A 145 -20.20 -4.30 3.71
N VAL A 146 -20.21 -2.96 3.74
CA VAL A 146 -19.76 -2.18 4.91
C VAL A 146 -20.76 -2.32 6.06
N ALA A 147 -22.05 -2.21 5.78
CA ALA A 147 -23.11 -2.35 6.77
C ALA A 147 -23.14 -3.75 7.40
N THR A 148 -22.79 -4.80 6.64
CA THR A 148 -22.73 -6.18 7.12
C THR A 148 -21.64 -6.36 8.17
N TRP A 149 -20.38 -6.00 7.85
CA TRP A 149 -19.31 -6.16 8.84
C TRP A 149 -19.48 -5.19 10.04
N LEU A 150 -20.06 -4.00 9.82
CA LEU A 150 -20.40 -3.08 10.90
C LEU A 150 -21.44 -3.70 11.85
N GLY A 151 -22.45 -4.38 11.31
CA GLY A 151 -23.47 -5.08 12.08
C GLY A 151 -22.90 -6.24 12.90
N LEU A 152 -22.11 -7.11 12.29
CA LEU A 152 -21.38 -8.19 12.98
C LEU A 152 -20.49 -7.61 14.09
N GLY A 153 -19.78 -6.51 13.83
CA GLY A 153 -18.96 -5.82 14.81
C GLY A 153 -19.74 -5.29 16.01
N LYS A 154 -21.03 -4.90 15.86
CA LYS A 154 -21.88 -4.42 16.97
C LYS A 154 -22.06 -5.48 18.06
N ILE A 155 -22.05 -6.76 17.68
CA ILE A 155 -22.16 -7.90 18.60
C ILE A 155 -20.80 -8.59 18.88
N GLY A 156 -19.69 -7.97 18.43
CA GLY A 156 -18.34 -8.49 18.66
C GLY A 156 -17.94 -9.66 17.78
N VAL A 157 -18.71 -9.98 16.74
CA VAL A 157 -18.37 -11.00 15.75
C VAL A 157 -17.34 -10.44 14.77
N ILE A 158 -16.29 -11.22 14.50
CA ILE A 158 -15.19 -10.84 13.62
C ILE A 158 -15.56 -11.16 12.18
N THR A 159 -15.38 -10.23 11.26
CA THR A 159 -15.65 -10.47 9.85
C THR A 159 -14.38 -10.78 9.08
N ALA A 160 -14.30 -11.96 8.48
CA ALA A 160 -13.24 -12.35 7.56
C ALA A 160 -13.59 -11.86 6.13
N LEU A 161 -12.88 -10.84 5.64
CA LEU A 161 -13.17 -10.21 4.35
C LEU A 161 -12.56 -11.04 3.22
N ILE A 162 -13.37 -11.76 2.46
CA ILE A 162 -12.93 -12.69 1.42
C ILE A 162 -12.79 -11.96 0.09
N ASN A 163 -11.66 -12.16 -0.59
CA ASN A 163 -11.45 -11.71 -1.96
C ASN A 163 -12.43 -12.43 -2.91
N THR A 164 -13.24 -11.69 -3.62
CA THR A 164 -14.30 -12.18 -4.52
C THR A 164 -13.78 -12.99 -5.71
N ASN A 165 -12.48 -12.92 -6.01
CA ASN A 165 -11.84 -13.69 -7.09
C ASN A 165 -11.37 -15.09 -6.63
N LEU A 166 -11.39 -15.41 -5.34
CA LEU A 166 -10.95 -16.71 -4.84
C LEU A 166 -11.93 -17.82 -5.25
N ARG A 167 -11.39 -18.96 -5.60
CA ARG A 167 -12.12 -20.17 -6.00
C ARG A 167 -11.49 -21.40 -5.38
N LEU A 168 -12.26 -22.49 -5.30
CA LEU A 168 -11.82 -23.82 -4.92
C LEU A 168 -10.89 -23.84 -3.68
N GLN A 169 -9.72 -24.43 -3.78
CA GLN A 169 -8.81 -24.67 -2.66
C GLN A 169 -8.35 -23.37 -1.95
N LEU A 170 -8.18 -22.27 -2.68
CA LEU A 170 -7.80 -20.99 -2.07
C LEU A 170 -8.93 -20.41 -1.22
N LEU A 171 -10.17 -20.56 -1.67
CA LEU A 171 -11.35 -20.14 -0.90
C LEU A 171 -11.52 -21.00 0.34
N ILE A 172 -11.47 -22.35 0.19
CA ILE A 172 -11.52 -23.29 1.32
C ILE A 172 -10.43 -22.95 2.35
N HIS A 173 -9.20 -22.72 1.90
CA HIS A 173 -8.10 -22.34 2.77
C HIS A 173 -8.43 -21.08 3.60
N CYS A 174 -8.91 -20.00 2.96
CA CYS A 174 -9.23 -18.77 3.67
C CYS A 174 -10.35 -18.97 4.72
N LEU A 175 -11.38 -19.74 4.40
CA LEU A 175 -12.47 -20.05 5.32
C LEU A 175 -11.96 -20.89 6.53
N THR A 176 -11.10 -21.85 6.24
CA THR A 176 -10.57 -22.79 7.25
C THR A 176 -9.61 -22.12 8.23
N ILE A 177 -8.63 -21.34 7.75
CA ILE A 177 -7.65 -20.69 8.64
C ILE A 177 -8.28 -19.66 9.57
N ALA A 178 -9.34 -18.99 9.13
CA ALA A 178 -10.10 -18.05 9.96
C ALA A 178 -11.10 -18.73 10.89
N LYS A 179 -11.28 -20.05 10.78
CA LYS A 179 -12.23 -20.85 11.58
C LYS A 179 -13.63 -20.23 11.58
N VAL A 180 -14.09 -19.79 10.41
CA VAL A 180 -15.39 -19.15 10.30
C VAL A 180 -16.53 -20.13 10.55
N LYS A 181 -17.57 -19.69 11.25
CA LYS A 181 -18.79 -20.48 11.51
C LYS A 181 -19.78 -20.42 10.36
N SER A 182 -19.72 -19.36 9.56
CA SER A 182 -20.61 -19.16 8.42
C SER A 182 -19.96 -18.27 7.36
N VAL A 183 -20.55 -18.28 6.18
CA VAL A 183 -20.23 -17.37 5.09
C VAL A 183 -21.47 -16.58 4.68
N ILE A 184 -21.32 -15.26 4.57
CA ILE A 184 -22.27 -14.34 3.94
C ILE A 184 -21.74 -14.03 2.54
N TYR A 185 -22.56 -14.22 1.51
CA TYR A 185 -22.11 -13.93 0.14
C TYR A 185 -23.21 -13.30 -0.73
N GLY A 186 -22.77 -12.56 -1.74
CA GLY A 186 -23.68 -11.98 -2.74
C GLY A 186 -24.19 -13.01 -3.73
N ASN A 187 -25.39 -12.81 -4.26
CA ASN A 187 -26.00 -13.71 -5.26
C ASN A 187 -25.09 -13.93 -6.49
N ASP A 188 -24.37 -12.91 -6.91
CA ASP A 188 -23.40 -12.91 -8.02
C ASP A 188 -22.18 -13.84 -7.78
N LEU A 189 -21.99 -14.33 -6.56
CA LEU A 189 -20.90 -15.20 -6.14
C LEU A 189 -21.36 -16.60 -5.76
N SER A 190 -22.60 -16.98 -6.03
CA SER A 190 -23.19 -18.28 -5.67
C SER A 190 -22.37 -19.45 -6.21
N SER A 191 -21.95 -19.41 -7.47
CA SER A 191 -21.13 -20.49 -8.06
C SER A 191 -19.84 -20.77 -7.30
N ALA A 192 -19.17 -19.73 -6.78
CA ALA A 192 -17.95 -19.90 -6.02
C ALA A 192 -18.17 -20.66 -4.69
N ILE A 193 -19.33 -20.50 -4.08
CA ILE A 193 -19.73 -21.20 -2.84
C ILE A 193 -20.23 -22.61 -3.17
N ASP A 194 -21.02 -22.77 -4.24
CA ASP A 194 -21.51 -24.08 -4.68
C ASP A 194 -20.37 -25.03 -5.04
N ASP A 195 -19.32 -24.54 -5.71
CA ASP A 195 -18.11 -25.31 -6.09
C ASP A 195 -17.35 -25.89 -4.87
N ILE A 196 -17.49 -25.32 -3.68
CA ILE A 196 -16.78 -25.78 -2.48
C ILE A 196 -17.68 -26.41 -1.42
N ARG A 197 -18.99 -26.42 -1.64
CA ARG A 197 -20.00 -26.79 -0.63
C ARG A 197 -19.78 -28.16 -0.02
N GLU A 198 -19.40 -29.14 -0.82
CA GLU A 198 -19.10 -30.50 -0.34
C GLU A 198 -17.87 -30.54 0.56
N SER A 199 -16.92 -29.63 0.36
CA SER A 199 -15.67 -29.55 1.16
C SER A 199 -15.86 -28.80 2.48
N VAL A 200 -16.98 -28.04 2.64
CA VAL A 200 -17.27 -27.20 3.81
C VAL A 200 -18.67 -27.48 4.40
N GLN A 201 -19.08 -28.74 4.47
CA GLN A 201 -20.44 -29.19 4.82
C GLN A 201 -21.00 -28.62 6.14
N ASN A 202 -20.14 -28.28 7.10
CA ASN A 202 -20.54 -27.74 8.41
C ASN A 202 -20.68 -26.21 8.40
N LEU A 203 -20.42 -25.54 7.28
CA LEU A 203 -20.45 -24.10 7.17
C LEU A 203 -21.89 -23.62 6.87
N LYS A 204 -22.45 -22.80 7.75
CA LYS A 204 -23.74 -22.15 7.46
C LYS A 204 -23.56 -21.10 6.36
N CYS A 205 -24.47 -21.11 5.39
CA CYS A 205 -24.44 -20.23 4.24
C CYS A 205 -25.59 -19.22 4.32
N TYR A 206 -25.26 -17.92 4.24
CA TYR A 206 -26.23 -16.84 4.18
C TYR A 206 -26.07 -16.10 2.86
N LYS A 207 -27.12 -16.08 2.04
CA LYS A 207 -27.12 -15.47 0.72
C LYS A 207 -27.85 -14.14 0.75
N SER A 208 -27.19 -13.09 0.27
CA SER A 208 -27.81 -11.79 0.01
C SER A 208 -28.33 -11.77 -1.42
N CYS A 209 -29.65 -11.80 -1.57
CA CYS A 209 -30.35 -12.04 -2.85
C CYS A 209 -30.83 -10.74 -3.53
N ALA A 210 -30.58 -9.56 -2.95
CA ALA A 210 -31.07 -8.28 -3.47
C ALA A 210 -32.59 -8.26 -3.76
N GLY A 211 -33.38 -8.89 -2.87
CA GLY A 211 -34.84 -8.92 -2.98
C GLY A 211 -35.41 -10.04 -3.85
N VAL A 212 -34.57 -10.91 -4.43
CA VAL A 212 -35.06 -12.09 -5.18
C VAL A 212 -35.27 -13.23 -4.20
N ASP A 213 -36.45 -13.84 -4.21
CA ASP A 213 -36.73 -15.05 -3.41
C ASP A 213 -36.10 -16.26 -4.10
N ASP A 214 -34.90 -16.62 -3.65
CA ASP A 214 -34.14 -17.78 -4.13
C ASP A 214 -33.84 -18.69 -2.92
N SER A 215 -34.84 -19.53 -2.58
CA SER A 215 -34.73 -20.50 -1.49
C SER A 215 -34.05 -21.78 -1.98
N GLN A 216 -32.77 -21.95 -1.63
CA GLN A 216 -32.05 -23.21 -1.83
C GLN A 216 -31.95 -23.98 -0.51
N ILE A 217 -32.07 -25.32 -0.57
CA ILE A 217 -31.97 -26.18 0.62
C ILE A 217 -30.60 -26.00 1.29
N GLY A 218 -30.62 -25.63 2.59
CA GLY A 218 -29.42 -25.43 3.40
C GLY A 218 -28.68 -24.10 3.16
N ILE A 219 -29.35 -23.13 2.49
CA ILE A 219 -28.89 -21.74 2.36
C ILE A 219 -29.95 -20.83 2.93
N GLU A 220 -29.57 -19.96 3.84
CA GLU A 220 -30.45 -18.97 4.45
C GLU A 220 -30.52 -17.71 3.58
N ASN A 221 -31.73 -17.25 3.29
CA ASN A 221 -31.94 -15.97 2.64
C ASN A 221 -31.74 -14.83 3.65
N LEU A 222 -30.62 -14.12 3.55
CA LEU A 222 -30.25 -13.07 4.50
C LEU A 222 -31.24 -11.90 4.47
N ASP A 223 -31.71 -11.50 3.29
CA ASP A 223 -32.63 -10.36 3.15
C ASP A 223 -33.98 -10.65 3.79
N LYS A 224 -34.47 -11.91 3.68
CA LYS A 224 -35.68 -12.36 4.35
C LYS A 224 -35.49 -12.34 5.87
N LEU A 225 -34.41 -12.93 6.39
CA LEU A 225 -34.11 -12.92 7.83
C LEU A 225 -34.02 -11.49 8.37
N MET A 226 -33.42 -10.57 7.62
CA MET A 226 -33.34 -9.16 8.00
C MET A 226 -34.71 -8.47 8.05
N SER A 227 -35.64 -8.87 7.20
CA SER A 227 -37.00 -8.30 7.22
C SER A 227 -37.80 -8.71 8.45
N GLU A 228 -37.46 -9.83 9.06
CA GLU A 228 -38.16 -10.41 10.22
C GLU A 228 -37.62 -9.93 11.59
N VAL A 229 -36.51 -9.18 11.60
CA VAL A 229 -35.89 -8.69 12.84
C VAL A 229 -35.99 -7.17 13.01
N SER A 230 -35.87 -6.72 14.26
CA SER A 230 -35.87 -5.30 14.59
C SER A 230 -34.68 -4.55 13.98
N ALA A 231 -34.91 -3.29 13.56
CA ALA A 231 -33.89 -2.34 13.18
C ALA A 231 -33.26 -1.58 14.38
N ASN A 232 -33.70 -1.88 15.60
CA ASN A 232 -33.12 -1.27 16.80
C ASN A 232 -31.69 -1.78 17.04
N TYR A 233 -30.88 -0.95 17.67
CA TYR A 233 -29.53 -1.33 18.08
C TYR A 233 -29.54 -2.58 18.96
N PRO A 234 -28.69 -3.59 18.71
CA PRO A 234 -28.70 -4.84 19.45
C PRO A 234 -28.36 -4.63 20.95
N VAL A 235 -29.00 -5.40 21.80
CA VAL A 235 -28.64 -5.47 23.22
C VAL A 235 -27.63 -6.58 23.42
N VAL A 236 -26.40 -6.24 23.75
CA VAL A 236 -25.30 -7.20 23.91
C VAL A 236 -24.96 -7.41 25.38
N LYS A 237 -24.65 -8.67 25.75
CA LYS A 237 -24.21 -9.02 27.12
C LYS A 237 -22.80 -8.52 27.39
N GLU A 238 -21.93 -8.58 26.41
CA GLU A 238 -20.55 -8.15 26.47
C GLU A 238 -20.24 -7.23 25.28
N GLU A 239 -20.01 -5.95 25.56
CA GLU A 239 -19.70 -4.96 24.54
C GLU A 239 -18.30 -5.17 23.95
N PRO A 240 -18.14 -5.01 22.63
CA PRO A 240 -16.83 -4.99 22.01
C PRO A 240 -16.01 -3.79 22.50
N GLY A 241 -14.68 -4.00 22.62
CA GLY A 241 -13.74 -3.00 23.07
C GLY A 241 -12.77 -2.55 21.99
N TYR A 242 -12.00 -1.52 22.31
CA TYR A 242 -10.99 -0.91 21.44
C TYR A 242 -9.95 -1.91 20.89
N ARG A 243 -9.56 -2.90 21.70
CA ARG A 243 -8.54 -3.91 21.33
C ARG A 243 -9.12 -5.18 20.72
N ASP A 244 -10.43 -5.36 20.70
CA ASP A 244 -11.06 -6.53 20.12
C ASP A 244 -10.92 -6.55 18.61
N ASN A 245 -10.67 -7.72 18.04
CA ASN A 245 -10.61 -7.91 16.61
C ASN A 245 -11.95 -7.58 15.96
N LEU A 246 -11.90 -6.82 14.88
CA LEU A 246 -13.06 -6.40 14.08
C LEU A 246 -13.11 -7.17 12.76
N LEU A 247 -11.95 -7.22 12.07
CA LEU A 247 -11.85 -7.80 10.73
C LEU A 247 -10.63 -8.73 10.64
N TYR A 248 -10.72 -9.70 9.74
CA TYR A 248 -9.57 -10.40 9.17
C TYR A 248 -9.44 -9.97 7.71
N ILE A 249 -8.26 -9.48 7.32
CA ILE A 249 -7.92 -9.12 5.94
C ILE A 249 -6.85 -10.08 5.45
N TYR A 250 -7.07 -10.67 4.27
CA TYR A 250 -6.12 -11.63 3.72
C TYR A 250 -5.07 -10.94 2.87
N THR A 251 -3.81 -11.30 3.10
CA THR A 251 -2.69 -10.88 2.26
C THR A 251 -2.19 -12.08 1.47
N SER A 252 -2.06 -11.91 0.16
CA SER A 252 -1.34 -12.86 -0.68
C SER A 252 0.15 -12.69 -0.39
N GLY A 253 0.72 -13.58 0.43
CA GLY A 253 2.17 -13.65 0.55
C GLY A 253 2.79 -13.90 -0.83
N THR A 254 3.92 -13.27 -1.14
CA THR A 254 4.65 -13.48 -2.40
C THR A 254 5.10 -14.94 -2.60
N THR A 255 5.03 -15.75 -1.57
CA THR A 255 5.60 -17.12 -1.53
C THR A 255 4.65 -18.19 -1.01
N GLY A 256 3.34 -17.93 -0.84
CA GLY A 256 2.47 -18.94 -0.21
C GLY A 256 0.97 -18.63 -0.24
N LEU A 257 0.21 -19.49 0.44
CA LEU A 257 -1.23 -19.35 0.62
C LEU A 257 -1.59 -18.03 1.36
N PRO A 258 -2.78 -17.46 1.13
CA PRO A 258 -3.25 -16.26 1.81
C PRO A 258 -3.20 -16.40 3.34
N LYS A 259 -2.73 -15.34 4.02
CA LYS A 259 -2.65 -15.26 5.48
C LYS A 259 -3.67 -14.25 6.01
N ALA A 260 -4.40 -14.63 7.07
CA ALA A 260 -5.36 -13.75 7.73
C ALA A 260 -4.64 -12.78 8.68
N VAL A 261 -4.70 -11.49 8.40
CA VAL A 261 -4.16 -10.41 9.23
C VAL A 261 -5.22 -9.96 10.23
N LEU A 262 -4.81 -9.77 11.48
CA LEU A 262 -5.67 -9.29 12.56
C LEU A 262 -5.86 -7.77 12.48
N ILE A 263 -7.10 -7.33 12.34
CA ILE A 263 -7.47 -5.92 12.33
C ILE A 263 -8.40 -5.62 13.53
N PRO A 264 -7.85 -5.26 14.69
CA PRO A 264 -8.65 -4.82 15.81
C PRO A 264 -9.27 -3.43 15.55
N ASN A 265 -10.29 -3.05 16.35
CA ASN A 265 -10.86 -1.70 16.30
C ASN A 265 -9.78 -0.62 16.41
N SER A 266 -8.76 -0.85 17.23
CA SER A 266 -7.62 0.05 17.40
C SER A 266 -6.89 0.33 16.09
N ARG A 267 -6.66 -0.71 15.25
CA ARG A 267 -5.98 -0.58 13.96
C ARG A 267 -6.85 0.16 12.95
N TYR A 268 -8.16 -0.16 12.91
CA TYR A 268 -9.11 0.53 12.04
C TYR A 268 -9.14 2.03 12.34
N LEU A 269 -9.31 2.40 13.62
CA LEU A 269 -9.37 3.79 14.06
C LEU A 269 -8.05 4.52 13.84
N LEU A 270 -6.90 3.86 14.09
CA LEU A 270 -5.57 4.44 13.82
C LEU A 270 -5.40 4.80 12.35
N VAL A 271 -5.71 3.87 11.44
CA VAL A 271 -5.62 4.10 9.99
C VAL A 271 -6.53 5.23 9.57
N THR A 272 -7.76 5.26 10.07
CA THR A 272 -8.71 6.33 9.78
C THR A 272 -8.21 7.69 10.28
N MET A 273 -7.66 7.78 11.51
CA MET A 273 -7.12 9.04 12.05
C MET A 273 -5.88 9.48 11.28
N ALA A 274 -5.00 8.55 10.94
CA ALA A 274 -3.85 8.85 10.08
C ALA A 274 -4.31 9.41 8.72
N THR A 275 -5.25 8.74 8.05
CA THR A 275 -5.83 9.22 6.79
C THR A 275 -6.42 10.62 6.96
N TYR A 276 -7.28 10.82 7.93
CA TYR A 276 -7.96 12.09 8.15
C TYR A 276 -6.99 13.26 8.40
N HIS A 277 -6.07 13.09 9.35
CA HIS A 277 -5.16 14.17 9.74
C HIS A 277 -4.01 14.37 8.76
N MET A 278 -3.35 13.28 8.29
CA MET A 278 -2.21 13.41 7.38
C MET A 278 -2.61 14.02 6.05
N LEU A 279 -3.79 13.66 5.52
CA LEU A 279 -4.30 14.23 4.26
C LEU A 279 -4.92 15.62 4.45
N GLY A 280 -5.22 16.03 5.68
CA GLY A 280 -5.90 17.30 5.96
C GLY A 280 -7.30 17.34 5.36
N LEU A 281 -8.09 16.29 5.62
CA LEU A 281 -9.44 16.14 5.09
C LEU A 281 -10.42 17.12 5.73
N ARG A 282 -11.46 17.52 4.98
CA ARG A 282 -12.45 18.55 5.33
C ARG A 282 -13.86 17.96 5.32
N PRO A 283 -14.44 17.60 6.50
CA PRO A 283 -15.77 16.93 6.56
C PRO A 283 -16.93 17.74 5.99
N ALA A 284 -16.75 19.05 5.84
CA ALA A 284 -17.80 19.93 5.30
C ALA A 284 -17.84 19.95 3.76
N SER A 285 -16.74 19.62 3.10
CA SER A 285 -16.61 19.82 1.65
C SER A 285 -16.03 18.64 0.88
N ASP A 286 -15.34 17.71 1.57
CA ASP A 286 -14.70 16.59 0.89
C ASP A 286 -15.67 15.43 0.63
N VAL A 287 -15.51 14.83 -0.56
CA VAL A 287 -16.16 13.59 -0.99
C VAL A 287 -15.06 12.67 -1.56
N MET A 288 -14.99 11.44 -1.05
CA MET A 288 -13.99 10.46 -1.46
C MET A 288 -14.53 9.56 -2.58
N TYR A 289 -13.76 9.39 -3.66
CA TYR A 289 -14.01 8.37 -4.67
C TYR A 289 -13.22 7.10 -4.36
N ASN A 290 -13.90 5.98 -4.17
CA ASN A 290 -13.32 4.70 -3.78
C ASN A 290 -13.68 3.59 -4.77
N PRO A 291 -12.88 3.36 -5.81
CA PRO A 291 -13.05 2.27 -6.76
C PRO A 291 -12.28 0.98 -6.37
N ILE A 292 -11.63 0.96 -5.19
CA ILE A 292 -10.77 -0.12 -4.74
C ILE A 292 -11.60 -1.20 -4.03
N PRO A 293 -11.23 -2.51 -4.15
CA PRO A 293 -11.97 -3.57 -3.46
C PRO A 293 -12.03 -3.38 -1.94
N LEU A 294 -13.24 -3.48 -1.37
CA LEU A 294 -13.50 -3.25 0.05
C LEU A 294 -12.92 -4.35 0.97
N TYR A 295 -12.58 -5.51 0.43
CA TYR A 295 -11.91 -6.56 1.18
C TYR A 295 -10.39 -6.33 1.38
N HIS A 296 -9.83 -5.25 0.80
CA HIS A 296 -8.47 -4.79 1.05
C HIS A 296 -8.43 -3.60 2.00
N MET A 297 -7.30 -3.45 2.68
CA MET A 297 -7.09 -2.37 3.64
C MET A 297 -7.28 -0.97 3.02
N ALA A 298 -6.85 -0.73 1.78
CA ALA A 298 -7.05 0.54 1.09
C ALA A 298 -8.55 0.85 0.96
N GLY A 299 -9.30 0.10 0.16
CA GLY A 299 -10.73 0.34 -0.02
C GLY A 299 -11.54 0.20 1.27
N GLY A 300 -11.24 -0.82 2.10
CA GLY A 300 -12.03 -1.16 3.29
C GLY A 300 -11.76 -0.29 4.53
N LEU A 301 -10.57 0.31 4.67
CA LEU A 301 -10.24 1.16 5.82
C LEU A 301 -9.98 2.60 5.41
N VAL A 302 -9.13 2.85 4.42
CA VAL A 302 -8.84 4.23 3.97
C VAL A 302 -10.08 4.82 3.32
N GLY A 303 -10.67 4.11 2.35
CA GLY A 303 -11.82 4.59 1.58
C GLY A 303 -13.14 4.68 2.34
N THR A 304 -13.35 3.84 3.37
CA THR A 304 -14.61 3.83 4.13
C THR A 304 -14.49 4.42 5.54
N GLY A 305 -13.31 4.36 6.15
CA GLY A 305 -13.13 4.77 7.54
C GLY A 305 -13.51 6.23 7.81
N CYS A 306 -13.14 7.13 6.90
CA CYS A 306 -13.49 8.54 7.05
C CYS A 306 -15.00 8.79 6.89
N ALA A 307 -15.72 7.97 6.15
CA ALA A 307 -17.18 8.06 6.07
C ALA A 307 -17.82 7.67 7.42
N LEU A 308 -17.43 6.54 7.97
CA LEU A 308 -17.98 6.03 9.22
C LEU A 308 -17.61 6.88 10.43
N VAL A 309 -16.34 7.32 10.53
CA VAL A 309 -15.81 7.96 11.74
C VAL A 309 -15.85 9.49 11.67
N LYS A 310 -15.60 10.09 10.51
CA LYS A 310 -15.53 11.56 10.32
C LYS A 310 -16.66 12.13 9.48
N GLY A 311 -17.44 11.29 8.81
CA GLY A 311 -18.58 11.68 7.98
C GLY A 311 -18.21 12.42 6.71
N ILE A 312 -17.13 12.00 6.10
CA ILE A 312 -16.76 12.37 4.75
C ILE A 312 -17.38 11.32 3.82
N PRO A 313 -18.38 11.66 3.01
CA PRO A 313 -19.05 10.69 2.15
C PRO A 313 -18.07 9.97 1.23
N SER A 314 -18.30 8.66 1.01
CA SER A 314 -17.50 7.88 0.06
C SER A 314 -18.37 7.39 -1.09
N VAL A 315 -17.94 7.68 -2.31
CA VAL A 315 -18.54 7.17 -3.55
C VAL A 315 -17.91 5.81 -3.84
N LEU A 316 -18.67 4.75 -3.65
CA LEU A 316 -18.23 3.39 -3.92
C LEU A 316 -18.48 3.02 -5.37
N ARG A 317 -17.60 2.22 -5.94
CA ARG A 317 -17.81 1.61 -7.23
C ARG A 317 -17.61 0.10 -7.13
N THR A 318 -18.41 -0.67 -7.87
CA THR A 318 -18.36 -2.14 -7.88
C THR A 318 -16.96 -2.66 -8.24
N LYS A 319 -16.33 -2.06 -9.25
CA LYS A 319 -14.94 -2.30 -9.66
C LYS A 319 -14.36 -1.10 -10.40
N PHE A 320 -13.06 -0.96 -10.39
CA PHE A 320 -12.35 0.06 -11.15
C PHE A 320 -12.71 0.02 -12.65
N SER A 321 -12.88 1.19 -13.24
CA SER A 321 -13.14 1.36 -14.68
C SER A 321 -12.43 2.62 -15.18
N VAL A 322 -11.56 2.46 -16.16
CA VAL A 322 -10.82 3.57 -16.78
C VAL A 322 -11.76 4.62 -17.37
N SER A 323 -12.79 4.17 -18.07
CA SER A 323 -13.76 5.08 -18.73
C SER A 323 -14.64 5.83 -17.75
N ALA A 324 -14.91 5.27 -16.57
CA ALA A 324 -15.82 5.87 -15.60
C ALA A 324 -15.10 6.69 -14.51
N TYR A 325 -13.81 6.53 -14.31
CA TYR A 325 -13.09 7.12 -13.17
C TYR A 325 -13.33 8.62 -13.02
N TRP A 326 -12.97 9.41 -14.03
CA TRP A 326 -13.13 10.85 -13.98
C TRP A 326 -14.58 11.30 -14.16
N THR A 327 -15.37 10.58 -14.97
CA THR A 327 -16.79 10.84 -15.14
C THR A 327 -17.56 10.70 -13.81
N ASP A 328 -17.25 9.67 -13.01
CA ASP A 328 -17.83 9.51 -11.68
C ASP A 328 -17.35 10.63 -10.73
N CYS A 329 -16.07 10.99 -10.77
CA CYS A 329 -15.54 12.08 -9.95
C CYS A 329 -16.25 13.41 -10.24
N ILE A 330 -16.55 13.71 -11.51
CA ILE A 330 -17.33 14.88 -11.91
C ILE A 330 -18.77 14.76 -11.43
N LYS A 331 -19.44 13.64 -11.76
CA LYS A 331 -20.85 13.39 -11.46
C LYS A 331 -21.18 13.54 -9.96
N TYR A 332 -20.28 13.06 -9.10
CA TYR A 332 -20.50 13.06 -7.66
C TYR A 332 -19.72 14.16 -6.92
N ASN A 333 -19.13 15.12 -7.66
CA ASN A 333 -18.31 16.21 -7.10
C ASN A 333 -17.23 15.71 -6.13
N CYS A 334 -16.52 14.63 -6.50
CA CYS A 334 -15.46 14.10 -5.68
C CYS A 334 -14.28 15.07 -5.62
N THR A 335 -13.77 15.31 -4.41
CA THR A 335 -12.59 16.17 -4.15
C THR A 335 -11.36 15.37 -3.80
N LEU A 336 -11.57 14.11 -3.45
CA LEU A 336 -10.56 13.12 -3.10
C LEU A 336 -10.78 11.87 -3.95
N ALA A 337 -9.70 11.17 -4.31
CA ALA A 337 -9.83 9.90 -5.02
C ALA A 337 -8.74 8.91 -4.58
N GLU A 338 -9.10 7.64 -4.52
CA GLU A 338 -8.15 6.56 -4.25
C GLU A 338 -7.57 6.00 -5.54
N TYR A 339 -6.31 5.58 -5.45
CA TYR A 339 -5.63 4.91 -6.55
C TYR A 339 -4.72 3.76 -6.09
N ILE A 340 -4.40 2.90 -7.02
CA ILE A 340 -3.24 2.01 -7.00
C ILE A 340 -2.40 2.37 -8.22
N GLY A 341 -1.08 2.32 -8.15
CA GLY A 341 -0.19 2.80 -9.21
C GLY A 341 -0.51 2.25 -10.61
N GLU A 342 -0.92 0.98 -10.70
CA GLU A 342 -1.34 0.39 -11.97
C GLU A 342 -2.62 1.02 -12.54
N MET A 343 -3.56 1.45 -11.69
CA MET A 343 -4.75 2.20 -12.15
C MET A 343 -4.34 3.53 -12.80
N CYS A 344 -3.34 4.22 -12.23
CA CYS A 344 -2.82 5.46 -12.81
C CYS A 344 -2.19 5.21 -14.19
N ARG A 345 -1.48 4.10 -14.36
CA ARG A 345 -0.93 3.70 -15.65
C ARG A 345 -2.04 3.42 -16.67
N TYR A 346 -3.09 2.69 -16.29
CA TYR A 346 -4.25 2.45 -17.15
C TYR A 346 -4.98 3.73 -17.56
N LEU A 347 -5.15 4.67 -16.63
CA LEU A 347 -5.74 5.99 -16.93
C LEU A 347 -4.88 6.76 -17.94
N LEU A 348 -3.55 6.72 -17.82
CA LEU A 348 -2.63 7.35 -18.77
C LEU A 348 -2.64 6.68 -20.15
N SER A 349 -2.78 5.36 -20.22
CA SER A 349 -2.81 4.60 -21.47
C SER A 349 -4.09 4.84 -22.27
N ALA A 350 -5.15 5.33 -21.63
CA ALA A 350 -6.41 5.63 -22.31
C ALA A 350 -6.31 6.91 -23.16
N PRO A 351 -7.07 7.02 -24.27
CA PRO A 351 -7.17 8.26 -25.03
C PRO A 351 -7.57 9.45 -24.15
N GLN A 352 -7.03 10.62 -24.46
CA GLN A 352 -7.40 11.86 -23.75
C GLN A 352 -8.87 12.22 -23.98
N ARG A 353 -9.50 12.71 -22.91
CA ARG A 353 -10.90 13.16 -22.92
C ARG A 353 -11.05 14.45 -22.13
N PRO A 354 -12.11 15.26 -22.40
CA PRO A 354 -12.35 16.49 -21.65
C PRO A 354 -12.46 16.27 -20.14
N GLU A 355 -13.05 15.15 -19.71
CA GLU A 355 -13.24 14.79 -18.30
C GLU A 355 -11.92 14.61 -17.53
N ASP A 356 -10.81 14.37 -18.23
CA ASP A 356 -9.50 14.18 -17.62
C ASP A 356 -9.06 15.37 -16.75
N SER A 357 -9.57 16.59 -17.04
CA SER A 357 -9.18 17.81 -16.32
C SER A 357 -10.35 18.66 -15.83
N GLN A 358 -11.60 18.20 -16.01
CA GLN A 358 -12.80 18.95 -15.62
C GLN A 358 -13.35 18.57 -14.24
N HIS A 359 -12.68 17.67 -13.52
CA HIS A 359 -13.07 17.23 -12.19
C HIS A 359 -12.54 18.18 -11.08
N SER A 360 -13.10 18.03 -9.87
CA SER A 360 -12.72 18.80 -8.68
C SER A 360 -11.77 18.04 -7.73
N VAL A 361 -11.18 16.92 -8.19
CA VAL A 361 -10.27 16.11 -7.37
C VAL A 361 -8.98 16.91 -7.13
N ARG A 362 -8.81 17.36 -5.88
CA ARG A 362 -7.63 18.13 -5.43
C ARG A 362 -6.51 17.23 -4.89
N LEU A 363 -6.86 16.03 -4.41
CA LEU A 363 -5.93 15.10 -3.78
C LEU A 363 -6.28 13.68 -4.17
N MET A 364 -5.25 12.93 -4.57
CA MET A 364 -5.33 11.49 -4.70
C MET A 364 -4.47 10.80 -3.64
N VAL A 365 -4.98 9.72 -3.07
CA VAL A 365 -4.30 8.91 -2.06
C VAL A 365 -4.21 7.46 -2.52
N GLY A 366 -3.03 6.88 -2.41
CA GLY A 366 -2.82 5.51 -2.83
C GLY A 366 -1.40 5.03 -2.60
N ASN A 367 -1.03 4.01 -3.34
CA ASN A 367 0.31 3.42 -3.27
C ASN A 367 0.75 2.88 -4.63
N GLY A 368 2.07 2.92 -4.87
CA GLY A 368 2.69 2.32 -6.03
C GLY A 368 2.69 3.20 -7.29
N MET A 369 2.54 4.52 -7.17
CA MET A 369 2.74 5.45 -8.27
C MET A 369 4.20 5.40 -8.71
N ARG A 370 4.44 4.96 -9.93
CA ARG A 370 5.80 4.88 -10.49
C ARG A 370 6.35 6.28 -10.78
N PRO A 371 7.63 6.57 -10.43
CA PRO A 371 8.24 7.89 -10.70
C PRO A 371 8.19 8.29 -12.18
N GLN A 372 8.29 7.31 -13.08
CA GLN A 372 8.32 7.51 -14.54
C GLN A 372 7.03 8.12 -15.10
N ILE A 373 5.89 7.81 -14.47
CA ILE A 373 4.59 8.31 -14.92
C ILE A 373 4.06 9.48 -14.09
N TRP A 374 4.71 9.81 -12.97
CA TRP A 374 4.19 10.77 -11.99
C TRP A 374 3.90 12.15 -12.60
N GLN A 375 4.92 12.76 -13.20
CA GLN A 375 4.77 14.10 -13.76
C GLN A 375 3.73 14.13 -14.89
N GLN A 376 3.78 13.15 -15.79
CA GLN A 376 2.84 13.04 -16.90
C GLN A 376 1.39 12.86 -16.40
N PHE A 377 1.19 12.10 -15.31
CA PHE A 377 -0.12 11.93 -14.69
C PHE A 377 -0.64 13.25 -14.12
N VAL A 378 0.18 13.99 -13.38
CA VAL A 378 -0.18 15.28 -12.80
C VAL A 378 -0.51 16.30 -13.90
N ASP A 379 0.30 16.36 -14.96
CA ASP A 379 0.11 17.29 -16.06
C ASP A 379 -1.19 17.02 -16.83
N ARG A 380 -1.51 15.74 -17.10
CA ARG A 380 -2.72 15.35 -17.83
C ARG A 380 -3.97 15.55 -17.00
N PHE A 381 -3.99 15.04 -15.76
CA PHE A 381 -5.19 15.02 -14.92
C PHE A 381 -5.31 16.21 -13.97
N ARG A 382 -4.32 17.09 -13.90
CA ARG A 382 -4.32 18.33 -13.10
C ARG A 382 -4.66 18.12 -11.63
N VAL A 383 -4.24 16.99 -11.05
CA VAL A 383 -4.41 16.73 -9.63
C VAL A 383 -3.34 17.49 -8.86
N GLU A 384 -3.76 18.36 -7.93
CA GLU A 384 -2.85 19.22 -7.17
C GLU A 384 -1.90 18.45 -6.26
N GLN A 385 -2.41 17.37 -5.63
CA GLN A 385 -1.65 16.60 -4.66
C GLN A 385 -1.80 15.09 -4.88
N ILE A 386 -0.68 14.43 -5.09
CA ILE A 386 -0.55 12.97 -5.01
C ILE A 386 0.01 12.62 -3.65
N THR A 387 -0.72 11.84 -2.88
CA THR A 387 -0.27 11.33 -1.59
C THR A 387 0.03 9.85 -1.72
N GLU A 388 1.31 9.53 -1.68
CA GLU A 388 1.79 8.15 -1.71
C GLU A 388 1.89 7.61 -0.29
N VAL A 389 1.30 6.45 -0.04
CA VAL A 389 1.31 5.78 1.26
C VAL A 389 2.08 4.48 1.14
N TYR A 390 3.08 4.29 1.97
CA TYR A 390 3.75 3.00 2.12
C TYR A 390 3.34 2.35 3.43
N GLY A 391 2.93 1.09 3.34
CA GLY A 391 2.57 0.28 4.49
C GLY A 391 2.18 -1.14 4.09
N SER A 392 2.11 -2.02 5.06
CA SER A 392 1.56 -3.37 4.91
C SER A 392 0.39 -3.58 5.85
N THR A 393 -0.52 -4.47 5.47
CA THR A 393 -1.75 -4.73 6.25
C THR A 393 -1.43 -5.19 7.67
N GLU A 394 -0.43 -6.08 7.83
CA GLU A 394 0.01 -6.66 9.10
C GLU A 394 0.98 -5.79 9.88
N GLY A 395 1.72 -4.92 9.20
CA GLY A 395 2.88 -4.23 9.75
C GLY A 395 2.61 -2.90 10.41
N ASN A 396 3.67 -2.38 11.06
CA ASN A 396 3.70 -1.06 11.70
C ASN A 396 4.68 -0.08 11.03
N ALA A 397 5.34 -0.49 9.94
CA ALA A 397 6.25 0.32 9.16
C ALA A 397 5.47 1.16 8.14
N ASN A 398 4.81 2.23 8.62
CA ASN A 398 3.99 3.10 7.78
C ASN A 398 4.65 4.47 7.63
N ILE A 399 4.77 4.94 6.41
CA ILE A 399 5.22 6.29 6.04
C ILE A 399 4.33 6.85 4.95
N VAL A 400 4.31 8.16 4.83
CA VAL A 400 3.47 8.86 3.87
C VAL A 400 4.20 10.05 3.25
N ASN A 401 4.02 10.22 1.95
CA ASN A 401 4.46 11.40 1.20
C ASN A 401 3.25 12.33 1.02
N VAL A 402 3.26 13.46 1.70
CA VAL A 402 2.16 14.44 1.72
C VAL A 402 2.54 15.80 1.09
N ASP A 403 3.67 15.87 0.41
CA ASP A 403 4.20 17.11 -0.18
C ASP A 403 4.66 16.98 -1.64
N ASN A 404 4.12 16.00 -2.36
CA ASN A 404 4.37 15.80 -3.79
C ASN A 404 5.83 15.51 -4.17
N GLN A 405 6.65 14.97 -3.27
CA GLN A 405 8.00 14.56 -3.65
C GLN A 405 7.94 13.37 -4.62
N VAL A 406 8.26 13.61 -5.88
CA VAL A 406 8.16 12.61 -6.96
C VAL A 406 8.94 11.34 -6.61
N GLY A 407 8.27 10.20 -6.69
CA GLY A 407 8.86 8.87 -6.44
C GLY A 407 9.09 8.52 -4.98
N ALA A 408 8.96 9.46 -4.04
CA ALA A 408 9.07 9.14 -2.62
C ALA A 408 7.79 8.45 -2.12
N VAL A 409 7.96 7.38 -1.35
CA VAL A 409 6.84 6.64 -0.74
C VAL A 409 6.49 7.14 0.67
N GLY A 410 7.27 8.08 1.19
CA GLY A 410 7.06 8.71 2.48
C GLY A 410 8.32 9.39 2.99
N PHE A 411 8.27 9.93 4.20
CA PHE A 411 9.41 10.55 4.86
C PHE A 411 9.35 10.41 6.39
N VAL A 412 10.48 10.69 7.03
CA VAL A 412 10.54 10.98 8.47
C VAL A 412 11.04 12.40 8.69
N PRO A 413 10.49 13.14 9.69
CA PRO A 413 10.93 14.51 9.97
C PRO A 413 12.42 14.58 10.28
N SER A 414 13.15 15.42 9.56
CA SER A 414 14.61 15.58 9.71
C SER A 414 14.99 16.28 11.03
N ILE A 415 14.06 16.99 11.65
CA ILE A 415 14.25 17.65 12.95
C ILE A 415 14.22 16.67 14.12
N LEU A 416 13.67 15.46 13.93
CA LEU A 416 13.63 14.44 14.97
C LEU A 416 14.95 13.65 15.01
N PRO A 417 15.48 13.33 16.20
CA PRO A 417 16.63 12.44 16.33
C PRO A 417 16.27 11.02 15.86
N LYS A 418 17.23 10.32 15.24
CA LYS A 418 17.06 8.95 14.71
C LYS A 418 16.50 7.95 15.74
N SER A 419 16.75 8.16 17.04
CA SER A 419 16.21 7.32 18.13
C SER A 419 14.70 7.42 18.31
N LEU A 420 14.07 8.50 17.84
CA LEU A 420 12.61 8.70 17.90
C LEU A 420 11.89 8.27 16.63
N HIS A 421 12.62 7.96 15.54
CA HIS A 421 12.01 7.48 14.32
C HIS A 421 11.31 6.13 14.54
N PRO A 422 10.06 5.98 14.09
CA PRO A 422 9.34 4.71 14.22
C PRO A 422 9.81 3.65 13.23
N VAL A 423 10.57 4.05 12.22
CA VAL A 423 11.06 3.22 11.12
C VAL A 423 12.56 3.42 10.91
N ALA A 424 13.21 2.45 10.28
CA ALA A 424 14.62 2.53 9.91
C ALA A 424 14.90 1.66 8.67
N ILE A 425 16.07 1.88 8.07
CA ILE A 425 16.64 0.99 7.06
C ILE A 425 17.83 0.26 7.68
N LEU A 426 17.85 -1.06 7.58
CA LEU A 426 18.96 -1.91 7.99
C LEU A 426 19.86 -2.21 6.80
N ARG A 427 21.17 -2.13 6.99
CA ARG A 427 22.14 -2.65 6.02
C ARG A 427 21.94 -4.16 5.87
N VAL A 428 21.91 -4.63 4.64
CA VAL A 428 21.73 -6.05 4.32
C VAL A 428 22.95 -6.61 3.60
N ASN A 429 23.13 -7.91 3.73
CA ASN A 429 24.06 -8.64 2.88
C ASN A 429 23.52 -8.59 1.44
N PRO A 430 24.31 -8.15 0.45
CA PRO A 430 23.85 -8.03 -0.93
C PRO A 430 23.41 -9.36 -1.58
N GLU A 431 23.92 -10.50 -1.08
CA GLU A 431 23.65 -11.83 -1.63
C GLU A 431 22.40 -12.48 -1.02
N THR A 432 22.26 -12.38 0.33
CA THR A 432 21.17 -13.04 1.05
C THR A 432 20.00 -12.09 1.35
N CYS A 433 20.19 -10.78 1.21
CA CYS A 433 19.26 -9.75 1.66
C CYS A 433 18.94 -9.82 3.16
N GLU A 434 19.75 -10.50 3.97
CA GLU A 434 19.56 -10.58 5.40
C GLU A 434 20.21 -9.39 6.12
N PRO A 435 19.60 -8.89 7.23
CA PRO A 435 20.16 -7.80 8.01
C PRO A 435 21.55 -8.12 8.57
N MET A 436 22.52 -7.24 8.33
CA MET A 436 23.87 -7.34 8.86
C MET A 436 23.94 -6.87 10.31
N ARG A 437 24.75 -7.55 11.12
CA ARG A 437 25.03 -7.19 12.51
C ARG A 437 26.49 -6.78 12.71
N GLY A 438 26.71 -5.82 13.61
CA GLY A 438 28.03 -5.40 14.05
C GLY A 438 28.66 -6.38 15.04
N SER A 439 29.90 -6.08 15.47
CA SER A 439 30.61 -6.84 16.48
C SER A 439 29.94 -6.82 17.87
N ASP A 440 29.07 -5.85 18.10
CA ASP A 440 28.23 -5.71 19.30
C ASP A 440 26.94 -6.57 19.27
N GLY A 441 26.71 -7.29 18.15
CA GLY A 441 25.55 -8.15 17.94
C GLY A 441 24.27 -7.42 17.49
N PHE A 442 24.27 -6.09 17.37
CA PHE A 442 23.13 -5.31 16.93
C PHE A 442 23.14 -5.08 15.40
N CYS A 443 21.97 -4.79 14.84
CA CYS A 443 21.84 -4.52 13.41
C CYS A 443 22.48 -3.18 13.03
N ILE A 444 23.12 -3.16 11.86
CA ILE A 444 23.74 -1.96 11.31
C ILE A 444 22.69 -1.15 10.54
N ARG A 445 22.56 0.14 10.85
CA ARG A 445 21.73 1.04 10.03
C ARG A 445 22.39 1.28 8.69
N ALA A 446 21.59 1.31 7.62
CA ALA A 446 22.05 1.77 6.32
C ALA A 446 22.43 3.27 6.37
N GLU A 447 23.41 3.65 5.56
CA GLU A 447 23.80 5.04 5.38
C GLU A 447 22.80 5.77 4.45
N ILE A 448 22.90 7.10 4.39
CA ILE A 448 22.13 7.89 3.43
C ILE A 448 22.45 7.44 2.00
N ASN A 449 21.41 7.23 1.20
CA ASN A 449 21.45 6.69 -0.16
C ASN A 449 21.94 5.24 -0.28
N GLU A 450 22.12 4.52 0.82
CA GLU A 450 22.42 3.09 0.82
C GLU A 450 21.11 2.29 0.81
N PRO A 451 20.92 1.35 -0.14
CA PRO A 451 19.79 0.44 -0.13
C PRO A 451 19.84 -0.51 1.07
N GLY A 452 18.69 -0.79 1.68
CA GLY A 452 18.61 -1.72 2.79
C GLY A 452 17.18 -2.09 3.14
N MET A 453 17.03 -3.03 4.07
CA MET A 453 15.74 -3.54 4.50
C MET A 453 15.01 -2.52 5.37
N PHE A 454 13.81 -2.17 4.95
CA PHE A 454 12.95 -1.28 5.70
C PHE A 454 12.28 -2.02 6.85
N ILE A 455 12.28 -1.42 8.03
CA ILE A 455 11.73 -2.00 9.25
C ILE A 455 10.86 -1.02 10.02
N GLY A 456 9.89 -1.55 10.78
CA GLY A 456 9.12 -0.79 11.76
C GLY A 456 9.45 -1.20 13.19
N LEU A 457 9.95 -0.27 14.02
CA LEU A 457 10.30 -0.56 15.42
C LEU A 457 9.03 -0.82 16.23
N ILE A 458 8.96 -1.97 16.88
CA ILE A 458 7.80 -2.39 17.69
C ILE A 458 7.91 -1.72 19.06
N LYS A 459 6.79 -1.14 19.52
CA LYS A 459 6.67 -0.61 20.88
C LYS A 459 5.31 -0.98 21.43
N GLN A 460 5.29 -1.84 22.44
CA GLN A 460 4.05 -2.24 23.11
C GLN A 460 3.38 -1.06 23.81
N GLY A 461 2.06 -1.04 23.83
CA GLY A 461 1.28 0.04 24.43
C GLY A 461 1.20 1.31 23.58
N ASN A 462 1.77 1.31 22.36
CA ASN A 462 1.67 2.42 21.42
C ASN A 462 0.98 1.94 20.13
N ALA A 463 -0.28 2.31 19.94
CA ALA A 463 -1.12 1.81 18.84
C ALA A 463 -0.49 1.99 17.44
N SER A 464 0.28 3.06 17.20
CA SER A 464 0.96 3.32 15.93
C SER A 464 2.21 2.46 15.71
N ARG A 465 2.72 1.81 16.76
CA ARG A 465 3.96 1.03 16.76
C ARG A 465 3.73 -0.43 17.18
N GLU A 466 2.50 -0.84 17.48
CA GLU A 466 2.15 -2.24 17.73
C GLU A 466 2.17 -3.04 16.43
N PHE A 467 2.63 -4.27 16.50
CA PHE A 467 2.56 -5.26 15.44
C PHE A 467 1.46 -6.26 15.78
N ASN A 468 0.34 -6.22 15.05
CA ASN A 468 -0.80 -7.10 15.30
C ASN A 468 -0.60 -8.51 14.71
N GLY A 469 0.18 -8.62 13.64
CA GLY A 469 0.54 -9.89 13.03
C GLY A 469 -0.61 -10.60 12.30
N TYR A 470 -0.42 -11.90 12.14
CA TYR A 470 -1.37 -12.81 11.51
C TYR A 470 -2.09 -13.66 12.57
N LEU A 471 -3.20 -14.23 12.17
CA LEU A 471 -3.89 -15.27 12.99
C LEU A 471 -2.96 -16.46 13.23
N ASP A 472 -2.11 -16.81 12.26
CA ASP A 472 -1.00 -17.74 12.40
C ASP A 472 0.17 -17.07 13.16
N LYS A 473 0.39 -17.55 14.40
CA LYS A 473 1.44 -17.02 15.29
C LYS A 473 2.86 -17.32 14.78
N GLU A 474 3.09 -18.47 14.14
CA GLU A 474 4.40 -18.81 13.59
C GLU A 474 4.74 -17.96 12.38
N ALA A 475 3.76 -17.65 11.53
CA ALA A 475 3.93 -16.69 10.46
C ALA A 475 4.23 -15.28 10.98
N SER A 476 3.65 -14.90 12.12
CA SER A 476 3.92 -13.61 12.78
C SER A 476 5.33 -13.53 13.33
N LYS A 477 5.82 -14.58 14.01
CA LYS A 477 7.19 -14.64 14.55
C LYS A 477 8.25 -14.48 13.46
N LYS A 478 8.04 -15.09 12.29
CA LYS A 478 8.97 -14.96 11.14
C LYS A 478 9.10 -13.54 10.60
N LYS A 479 8.20 -12.64 10.96
CA LYS A 479 8.21 -11.23 10.58
C LYS A 479 8.83 -10.30 11.62
N VAL A 480 9.36 -10.84 12.71
CA VAL A 480 9.95 -10.06 13.80
C VAL A 480 11.41 -10.39 13.95
N ILE A 481 12.24 -9.35 14.01
CA ILE A 481 13.66 -9.42 14.35
C ILE A 481 13.88 -8.79 15.73
N GLU A 482 14.64 -9.46 16.59
CA GLU A 482 14.93 -9.02 17.95
C GLU A 482 16.35 -8.47 18.06
N ASN A 483 16.59 -7.68 19.11
CA ASN A 483 17.88 -7.04 19.38
C ASN A 483 18.40 -6.25 18.16
N VAL A 484 17.57 -5.30 17.71
CA VAL A 484 17.83 -4.52 16.49
C VAL A 484 18.92 -3.47 16.75
N PHE A 485 18.69 -2.56 17.69
CA PHE A 485 19.62 -1.48 18.04
C PHE A 485 20.00 -1.47 19.53
N THR A 486 19.20 -2.13 20.36
CA THR A 486 19.42 -2.26 21.79
C THR A 486 18.92 -3.62 22.26
N LYS A 487 19.48 -4.10 23.38
CA LYS A 487 19.04 -5.39 23.98
C LYS A 487 17.55 -5.35 24.33
N GLY A 488 16.79 -6.30 23.79
CA GLY A 488 15.36 -6.48 24.07
C GLY A 488 14.42 -5.65 23.18
N ASP A 489 14.93 -4.82 22.27
CA ASP A 489 14.07 -4.19 21.27
C ASP A 489 13.71 -5.19 20.13
N ALA A 490 12.65 -4.88 19.40
CA ALA A 490 12.20 -5.68 18.29
C ALA A 490 11.66 -4.80 17.15
N ALA A 491 11.73 -5.33 15.93
CA ALA A 491 11.16 -4.67 14.76
C ALA A 491 10.43 -5.65 13.84
N PHE A 492 9.43 -5.14 13.16
CA PHE A 492 8.76 -5.81 12.04
C PHE A 492 9.61 -5.67 10.78
N ILE A 493 9.88 -6.79 10.12
CA ILE A 493 10.59 -6.88 8.84
C ILE A 493 9.57 -6.80 7.71
N THR A 494 9.66 -5.76 6.89
CA THR A 494 8.74 -5.58 5.76
C THR A 494 8.99 -6.58 4.64
N GLY A 495 10.25 -6.92 4.39
CA GLY A 495 10.70 -7.65 3.21
C GLY A 495 10.85 -6.76 1.97
N ASP A 496 10.91 -5.45 2.15
CA ASP A 496 11.11 -4.47 1.08
C ASP A 496 12.44 -3.74 1.26
N ILE A 497 13.12 -3.48 0.15
CA ILE A 497 14.37 -2.71 0.09
C ILE A 497 14.04 -1.28 -0.27
N LEU A 498 14.40 -0.35 0.61
CA LEU A 498 14.23 1.09 0.41
C LEU A 498 15.57 1.81 0.51
N VAL A 499 15.59 3.05 0.03
CA VAL A 499 16.69 4.01 0.18
C VAL A 499 16.14 5.25 0.85
N GLN A 500 16.92 5.83 1.78
CA GLN A 500 16.61 7.12 2.39
C GLN A 500 17.57 8.19 1.90
N ASP A 501 17.04 9.32 1.43
CA ASP A 501 17.87 10.47 1.08
C ASP A 501 18.21 11.37 2.29
N GLU A 502 19.03 12.39 2.06
CA GLU A 502 19.44 13.32 3.10
C GLU A 502 18.30 14.21 3.62
N MET A 503 17.23 14.41 2.82
CA MET A 503 16.05 15.18 3.20
C MET A 503 15.05 14.34 4.02
N GLY A 504 15.35 13.05 4.24
CA GLY A 504 14.53 12.13 5.01
C GLY A 504 13.43 11.42 4.22
N TYR A 505 13.39 11.57 2.90
CA TYR A 505 12.47 10.83 2.04
C TYR A 505 12.94 9.40 1.81
N PHE A 506 11.95 8.50 1.69
CA PHE A 506 12.17 7.09 1.38
C PHE A 506 11.69 6.78 -0.04
N TYR A 507 12.50 6.00 -0.75
CA TYR A 507 12.23 5.55 -2.11
C TYR A 507 12.24 4.04 -2.14
N PHE A 508 11.17 3.43 -2.65
CA PHE A 508 11.07 1.99 -2.85
C PHE A 508 12.02 1.55 -3.97
N LYS A 509 12.77 0.47 -3.73
CA LYS A 509 13.66 -0.11 -4.74
C LYS A 509 13.13 -1.45 -5.24
N ASP A 510 12.91 -2.41 -4.34
CA ASP A 510 12.41 -3.73 -4.71
C ASP A 510 11.96 -4.52 -3.48
N ARG A 511 11.50 -5.75 -3.70
CA ARG A 511 11.23 -6.73 -2.65
C ARG A 511 12.38 -7.70 -2.49
N THR A 512 12.66 -8.10 -1.26
CA THR A 512 13.56 -9.22 -0.98
C THR A 512 13.02 -10.48 -1.64
N GLY A 513 13.82 -11.09 -2.54
CA GLY A 513 13.43 -12.27 -3.31
C GLY A 513 12.95 -11.99 -4.74
N ASP A 514 12.58 -10.76 -5.08
CA ASP A 514 12.33 -10.33 -6.46
C ASP A 514 13.62 -9.83 -7.12
N THR A 515 14.44 -9.09 -6.39
CA THR A 515 15.78 -8.68 -6.83
C THR A 515 16.61 -9.91 -7.22
N PHE A 516 17.26 -9.86 -8.36
CA PHE A 516 18.17 -10.91 -8.81
C PHE A 516 19.57 -10.33 -9.08
N ARG A 517 20.57 -11.20 -9.09
CA ARG A 517 21.95 -10.83 -9.39
C ARG A 517 22.34 -11.31 -10.78
N TRP A 518 22.94 -10.41 -11.56
CA TRP A 518 23.45 -10.72 -12.90
C TRP A 518 24.81 -10.05 -13.13
N LYS A 519 25.80 -10.82 -13.59
CA LYS A 519 27.17 -10.37 -13.84
C LYS A 519 27.78 -9.57 -12.66
N GLY A 520 27.53 -10.04 -11.44
CA GLY A 520 28.03 -9.41 -10.22
C GLY A 520 27.19 -8.23 -9.68
N GLU A 521 26.19 -7.76 -10.45
CA GLU A 521 25.36 -6.59 -10.09
C GLU A 521 23.95 -7.01 -9.67
N ASN A 522 23.38 -6.30 -8.69
CA ASN A 522 21.99 -6.49 -8.26
C ASN A 522 21.04 -5.72 -9.17
N VAL A 523 20.01 -6.40 -9.64
CA VAL A 523 18.96 -5.85 -10.51
C VAL A 523 17.65 -5.76 -9.74
N ALA A 524 17.15 -4.54 -9.53
CA ALA A 524 15.86 -4.27 -8.94
C ALA A 524 14.76 -4.45 -9.99
N THR A 525 13.91 -5.46 -9.81
CA THR A 525 12.89 -5.80 -10.82
C THR A 525 11.88 -4.67 -11.03
N ALA A 526 11.47 -3.99 -9.97
CA ALA A 526 10.51 -2.90 -10.05
C ALA A 526 11.02 -1.70 -10.87
N GLU A 527 12.33 -1.39 -10.78
CA GLU A 527 12.94 -0.33 -11.59
C GLU A 527 12.93 -0.69 -13.07
N VAL A 528 13.35 -1.91 -13.40
CA VAL A 528 13.38 -2.41 -14.78
C VAL A 528 11.97 -2.51 -15.36
N GLU A 529 10.98 -3.02 -14.59
CA GLU A 529 9.56 -3.04 -14.98
C GLU A 529 9.04 -1.67 -15.37
N GLY A 530 9.36 -0.64 -14.56
CA GLY A 530 8.96 0.73 -14.85
C GLY A 530 9.50 1.23 -16.18
N VAL A 531 10.77 0.96 -16.48
CA VAL A 531 11.41 1.35 -17.72
C VAL A 531 10.86 0.57 -18.90
N VAL A 532 10.79 -0.77 -18.81
CA VAL A 532 10.27 -1.62 -19.90
C VAL A 532 8.84 -1.24 -20.25
N SER A 533 7.96 -1.10 -19.25
CA SER A 533 6.57 -0.71 -19.47
C SER A 533 6.45 0.65 -20.17
N ASN A 534 7.25 1.64 -19.76
CA ASN A 534 7.25 2.97 -20.37
C ASN A 534 7.70 2.92 -21.83
N VAL A 535 8.82 2.25 -22.13
CA VAL A 535 9.36 2.10 -23.48
C VAL A 535 8.42 1.28 -24.38
N ALA A 536 7.73 0.28 -23.81
CA ALA A 536 6.74 -0.54 -24.51
C ALA A 536 5.37 0.13 -24.67
N GLY A 537 5.23 1.44 -24.44
CA GLY A 537 3.96 2.17 -24.59
C GLY A 537 2.94 1.83 -23.50
N TYR A 538 3.40 1.73 -22.26
CA TYR A 538 2.60 1.43 -21.04
C TYR A 538 1.93 0.04 -21.04
N ARG A 539 2.49 -0.92 -21.77
CA ARG A 539 2.00 -2.31 -21.72
C ARG A 539 2.20 -2.92 -20.34
N ASP A 540 1.33 -3.86 -19.98
CA ASP A 540 1.50 -4.68 -18.79
C ASP A 540 2.81 -5.45 -18.91
N THR A 541 3.68 -5.27 -17.93
CA THR A 541 5.04 -5.82 -17.93
C THR A 541 5.44 -6.25 -16.55
N THR A 542 6.03 -7.44 -16.45
CA THR A 542 6.69 -7.89 -15.22
C THR A 542 8.12 -8.38 -15.53
N VAL A 543 9.04 -8.12 -14.59
CA VAL A 543 10.46 -8.50 -14.73
C VAL A 543 10.86 -9.45 -13.61
N TYR A 544 11.63 -10.47 -13.95
CA TYR A 544 12.11 -11.49 -13.04
C TYR A 544 13.45 -12.08 -13.50
N GLY A 545 14.17 -12.69 -12.57
CA GLY A 545 15.42 -13.38 -12.89
C GLY A 545 15.19 -14.84 -13.21
N VAL A 546 15.73 -15.33 -14.32
CA VAL A 546 15.71 -16.73 -14.76
C VAL A 546 17.10 -17.37 -14.67
N GLN A 547 17.15 -18.62 -14.22
CA GLN A 547 18.40 -19.36 -14.15
C GLN A 547 18.85 -19.78 -15.56
N VAL A 548 20.09 -19.47 -15.90
CA VAL A 548 20.73 -19.99 -17.09
C VAL A 548 21.77 -21.04 -16.66
N PRO A 549 21.68 -22.28 -17.16
CA PRO A 549 22.64 -23.34 -16.83
C PRO A 549 24.09 -22.90 -17.09
N GLY A 550 24.98 -23.18 -16.15
CA GLY A 550 26.40 -22.83 -16.25
C GLY A 550 26.75 -21.36 -15.98
N MET A 551 25.76 -20.49 -15.71
CA MET A 551 26.00 -19.09 -15.40
C MET A 551 25.77 -18.80 -13.92
N GLU A 552 26.60 -17.92 -13.35
CA GLU A 552 26.41 -17.40 -11.99
C GLU A 552 25.33 -16.30 -11.98
N GLY A 553 24.41 -16.38 -11.02
CA GLY A 553 23.29 -15.45 -10.89
C GLY A 553 22.08 -15.84 -11.74
N ARG A 554 21.24 -14.85 -12.08
CA ARG A 554 20.03 -15.02 -12.89
C ARG A 554 19.97 -13.95 -13.96
N ALA A 555 19.67 -14.35 -15.19
CA ALA A 555 19.49 -13.42 -16.30
C ALA A 555 18.13 -12.71 -16.20
N GLY A 556 18.07 -11.44 -16.53
CA GLY A 556 16.82 -10.68 -16.55
C GLY A 556 15.89 -11.14 -17.69
N MET A 557 14.62 -11.42 -17.33
CA MET A 557 13.56 -11.72 -18.28
C MET A 557 12.38 -10.78 -18.02
N ALA A 558 11.82 -10.21 -19.10
CA ALA A 558 10.63 -9.38 -19.05
C ALA A 558 9.47 -10.08 -19.77
N ALA A 559 8.35 -10.30 -19.07
CA ALA A 559 7.10 -10.70 -19.71
C ALA A 559 6.27 -9.46 -20.04
N ILE A 560 5.87 -9.31 -21.29
CA ILE A 560 5.17 -8.15 -21.84
C ILE A 560 3.85 -8.61 -22.46
N VAL A 561 2.74 -7.96 -22.13
CA VAL A 561 1.44 -8.23 -22.74
C VAL A 561 1.37 -7.55 -24.10
N ASP A 562 1.32 -8.35 -25.15
CA ASP A 562 1.19 -7.90 -26.54
C ASP A 562 0.38 -8.89 -27.39
N PRO A 563 -0.95 -9.05 -27.11
CA PRO A 563 -1.80 -10.01 -27.79
C PRO A 563 -1.94 -9.72 -29.29
N ASP A 564 -1.81 -8.46 -29.68
CA ASP A 564 -1.99 -7.99 -31.07
C ASP A 564 -0.68 -7.95 -31.88
N CYS A 565 0.44 -8.36 -31.28
CA CYS A 565 1.77 -8.37 -31.90
C CYS A 565 2.20 -7.02 -32.49
N LEU A 566 1.92 -5.93 -31.76
CA LEU A 566 2.22 -4.56 -32.17
C LEU A 566 3.52 -4.00 -31.57
N LEU A 567 4.24 -4.78 -30.77
CA LEU A 567 5.47 -4.36 -30.13
C LEU A 567 6.60 -4.23 -31.14
N ASP A 568 7.16 -3.03 -31.25
CA ASP A 568 8.38 -2.79 -32.03
C ASP A 568 9.62 -3.16 -31.19
N PHE A 569 10.19 -4.34 -31.46
CA PHE A 569 11.35 -4.87 -30.74
C PHE A 569 12.61 -4.00 -30.92
N LYS A 570 12.76 -3.35 -32.08
CA LYS A 570 13.89 -2.47 -32.34
C LYS A 570 13.80 -1.19 -31.50
N ALA A 571 12.65 -0.53 -31.52
CA ALA A 571 12.38 0.64 -30.70
C ALA A 571 12.49 0.31 -29.20
N LEU A 572 12.01 -0.87 -28.78
CA LEU A 572 12.16 -1.35 -27.41
C LEU A 572 13.63 -1.51 -27.04
N ALA A 573 14.44 -2.21 -27.84
CA ALA A 573 15.86 -2.43 -27.58
C ALA A 573 16.63 -1.11 -27.46
N GLU A 574 16.41 -0.18 -28.39
CA GLU A 574 17.03 1.15 -28.37
C GLU A 574 16.60 1.98 -27.14
N GLY A 575 15.32 1.90 -26.75
CA GLY A 575 14.82 2.56 -25.56
C GLY A 575 15.43 2.02 -24.27
N LEU A 576 15.57 0.71 -24.18
CA LEU A 576 16.23 0.05 -23.04
C LEU A 576 17.73 0.38 -22.96
N ASP A 577 18.40 0.52 -24.12
CA ASP A 577 19.82 0.91 -24.17
C ASP A 577 20.06 2.31 -23.63
N ARG A 578 19.14 3.23 -23.88
CA ARG A 578 19.21 4.60 -23.38
C ARG A 578 18.88 4.73 -21.89
N ALA A 579 17.99 3.86 -21.39
CA ALA A 579 17.41 4.04 -20.07
C ALA A 579 18.00 3.14 -18.99
N LEU A 580 18.63 1.98 -19.35
CA LEU A 580 19.14 1.01 -18.39
C LEU A 580 20.63 0.71 -18.59
N PRO A 581 21.39 0.50 -17.51
CA PRO A 581 22.74 -0.05 -17.59
C PRO A 581 22.69 -1.48 -18.17
N SER A 582 23.78 -1.93 -18.82
CA SER A 582 23.81 -3.19 -19.57
C SER A 582 23.41 -4.42 -18.75
N TYR A 583 23.80 -4.46 -17.47
CA TYR A 583 23.48 -5.58 -16.58
C TYR A 583 21.99 -5.66 -16.19
N ALA A 584 21.27 -4.54 -16.24
CA ALA A 584 19.85 -4.47 -15.87
C ALA A 584 18.90 -4.67 -17.05
N ARG A 585 19.41 -4.66 -18.29
CA ARG A 585 18.60 -4.86 -19.50
C ARG A 585 18.12 -6.31 -19.56
N PRO A 586 16.81 -6.55 -19.75
CA PRO A 586 16.32 -7.90 -19.94
C PRO A 586 17.01 -8.60 -21.09
N ILE A 587 17.60 -9.77 -20.81
CA ILE A 587 18.23 -10.62 -21.83
C ILE A 587 17.17 -11.41 -22.57
N PHE A 588 16.11 -11.79 -21.86
CA PHE A 588 14.98 -12.50 -22.44
C PHE A 588 13.72 -11.64 -22.39
N LEU A 589 12.90 -11.73 -23.44
CA LEU A 589 11.53 -11.24 -23.46
C LEU A 589 10.58 -12.42 -23.64
N ARG A 590 9.45 -12.38 -22.95
CA ARG A 590 8.34 -13.31 -23.12
C ARG A 590 7.10 -12.51 -23.50
N ILE A 591 6.50 -12.82 -24.66
CA ILE A 591 5.29 -12.15 -25.12
C ILE A 591 4.10 -12.97 -24.71
N VAL A 592 3.27 -12.39 -23.85
CA VAL A 592 2.12 -13.06 -23.24
C VAL A 592 0.81 -12.39 -23.67
N LYS A 593 -0.29 -13.13 -23.61
CA LYS A 593 -1.63 -12.59 -23.88
C LYS A 593 -2.15 -11.79 -22.70
N GLU A 594 -1.86 -12.24 -21.49
CA GLU A 594 -2.27 -11.61 -20.23
C GLU A 594 -1.29 -11.96 -19.10
N LEU A 595 -1.26 -11.17 -18.05
CA LEU A 595 -0.49 -11.43 -16.84
C LEU A 595 -1.45 -11.65 -15.66
N GLU A 596 -1.17 -12.68 -14.86
CA GLU A 596 -1.90 -12.91 -13.62
C GLU A 596 -1.68 -11.76 -12.62
N MET A 597 -2.77 -11.22 -12.09
CA MET A 597 -2.73 -10.14 -11.09
C MET A 597 -3.48 -10.53 -9.82
N THR A 598 -3.09 -9.90 -8.72
CA THR A 598 -3.88 -9.91 -7.49
C THR A 598 -5.06 -8.93 -7.61
N GLY A 599 -6.03 -8.99 -6.69
CA GLY A 599 -7.13 -8.02 -6.63
C GLY A 599 -6.70 -6.55 -6.41
N THR A 600 -5.44 -6.33 -6.06
CA THR A 600 -4.79 -5.00 -5.96
C THR A 600 -3.81 -4.74 -7.10
N PHE A 601 -4.03 -5.36 -8.26
CA PHE A 601 -3.23 -5.18 -9.48
C PHE A 601 -1.73 -5.47 -9.32
N LYS A 602 -1.35 -6.34 -8.36
CA LYS A 602 0.05 -6.80 -8.24
C LYS A 602 0.27 -8.00 -9.14
N LEU A 603 1.28 -7.91 -10.01
CA LEU A 603 1.67 -8.98 -10.92
C LEU A 603 2.27 -10.17 -10.17
N LYS A 604 1.86 -11.39 -10.55
CA LYS A 604 2.38 -12.62 -9.98
C LYS A 604 3.55 -13.12 -10.86
N LYS A 605 4.73 -13.25 -10.24
CA LYS A 605 5.98 -13.62 -10.95
C LYS A 605 6.38 -15.08 -10.79
N ILE A 606 5.92 -15.76 -9.74
CA ILE A 606 6.43 -17.07 -9.31
C ILE A 606 6.31 -18.14 -10.40
N ASN A 607 5.17 -18.20 -11.08
CA ASN A 607 4.96 -19.18 -12.16
C ASN A 607 5.87 -18.89 -13.35
N LEU A 608 5.95 -17.63 -13.76
CA LEU A 608 6.81 -17.18 -14.84
C LEU A 608 8.30 -17.47 -14.57
N GLN A 609 8.75 -17.27 -13.34
CA GLN A 609 10.13 -17.60 -12.92
C GLN A 609 10.42 -19.10 -13.01
N LYS A 610 9.46 -19.95 -12.59
CA LYS A 610 9.62 -21.41 -12.63
C LYS A 610 9.61 -21.97 -14.04
N GLU A 611 8.80 -21.41 -14.92
CA GLU A 611 8.71 -21.78 -16.33
C GLU A 611 9.97 -21.39 -17.10
N GLY A 612 10.61 -20.27 -16.71
CA GLY A 612 11.86 -19.81 -17.29
C GLY A 612 11.73 -19.38 -18.74
N PHE A 613 12.70 -19.78 -19.59
CA PHE A 613 12.79 -19.38 -21.01
C PHE A 613 12.87 -20.57 -21.98
N ASP A 614 12.54 -21.78 -21.52
CA ASP A 614 12.58 -23.00 -22.33
C ASP A 614 11.38 -23.05 -23.32
N PRO A 615 11.59 -22.89 -24.62
CA PRO A 615 10.51 -22.86 -25.62
C PRO A 615 9.75 -24.18 -25.74
N ASN A 616 10.30 -25.30 -25.21
CA ASN A 616 9.62 -26.59 -25.22
C ASN A 616 8.64 -26.75 -24.04
N LYS A 617 8.74 -25.90 -23.01
CA LYS A 617 7.90 -25.94 -21.82
C LYS A 617 6.81 -24.88 -21.76
N ILE A 618 6.96 -23.80 -22.54
CA ILE A 618 6.06 -22.68 -22.56
C ILE A 618 5.46 -22.48 -23.94
N GLN A 619 4.19 -22.06 -23.99
CA GLN A 619 3.49 -21.83 -25.25
C GLN A 619 3.70 -20.42 -25.80
N ASP A 620 4.13 -19.50 -24.94
CA ASP A 620 4.37 -18.11 -25.31
C ASP A 620 5.67 -17.98 -26.11
N LYS A 621 5.73 -16.98 -26.97
CA LYS A 621 6.96 -16.66 -27.69
C LYS A 621 7.99 -16.04 -26.76
N VAL A 622 9.20 -16.59 -26.83
CA VAL A 622 10.36 -16.08 -26.11
C VAL A 622 11.37 -15.50 -27.09
N TYR A 623 11.96 -14.39 -26.72
CA TYR A 623 12.98 -13.72 -27.51
C TYR A 623 14.25 -13.56 -26.67
N PHE A 624 15.39 -13.72 -27.33
CA PHE A 624 16.71 -13.54 -26.76
C PHE A 624 17.39 -12.32 -27.36
N ARG A 625 18.07 -11.53 -26.52
CA ARG A 625 18.82 -10.37 -26.94
C ARG A 625 20.19 -10.78 -27.48
N SER A 626 20.34 -10.77 -28.78
CA SER A 626 21.57 -11.14 -29.47
C SER A 626 22.70 -10.10 -29.31
N GLY A 627 23.93 -10.50 -29.65
CA GLY A 627 25.09 -9.62 -29.65
C GLY A 627 24.94 -8.37 -30.52
N ASN A 628 24.07 -8.38 -31.51
CA ASN A 628 23.70 -7.23 -32.36
C ASN A 628 22.69 -6.29 -31.69
N LYS A 629 22.36 -6.53 -30.42
CA LYS A 629 21.38 -5.75 -29.63
C LYS A 629 19.94 -5.88 -30.13
N GLU A 630 19.63 -6.87 -30.93
CA GLU A 630 18.29 -7.20 -31.42
C GLU A 630 17.68 -8.35 -30.63
N TYR A 631 16.37 -8.35 -30.49
CA TYR A 631 15.63 -9.47 -29.91
C TYR A 631 15.24 -10.47 -31.01
N VAL A 632 15.79 -11.70 -30.95
CA VAL A 632 15.52 -12.79 -31.86
C VAL A 632 14.72 -13.88 -31.17
N GLU A 633 13.80 -14.55 -31.89
CA GLU A 633 12.96 -15.60 -31.31
C GLU A 633 13.83 -16.80 -30.87
N VAL A 634 13.59 -17.31 -29.68
CA VAL A 634 14.29 -18.46 -29.11
C VAL A 634 13.70 -19.74 -29.71
N THR A 635 14.40 -20.30 -30.72
CA THR A 635 14.10 -21.62 -31.25
C THR A 635 14.65 -22.71 -30.33
N PRO A 636 14.22 -23.99 -30.48
CA PRO A 636 14.82 -25.10 -29.73
C PRO A 636 16.35 -25.21 -29.93
N GLU A 637 16.84 -24.89 -31.11
CA GLU A 637 18.26 -24.92 -31.46
C GLU A 637 19.01 -23.80 -30.69
N LEU A 638 18.52 -22.55 -30.79
CA LEU A 638 19.11 -21.42 -30.06
C LEU A 638 19.06 -21.64 -28.55
N TYR A 639 17.98 -22.25 -28.03
CA TYR A 639 17.90 -22.63 -26.61
C TYR A 639 19.06 -23.59 -26.24
N GLN A 640 19.35 -24.62 -27.05
CA GLN A 640 20.45 -25.52 -26.78
C GLN A 640 21.81 -24.81 -26.83
N GLU A 641 22.02 -23.89 -27.76
CA GLU A 641 23.23 -23.07 -27.81
C GLU A 641 23.42 -22.20 -26.57
N ILE A 642 22.33 -21.61 -26.06
CA ILE A 642 22.36 -20.79 -24.83
C ILE A 642 22.70 -21.65 -23.61
N ILE A 643 22.05 -22.81 -23.43
CA ILE A 643 22.28 -23.66 -22.25
C ILE A 643 23.61 -24.40 -22.29
N SER A 644 24.17 -24.63 -23.47
CA SER A 644 25.50 -25.21 -23.64
C SER A 644 26.64 -24.20 -23.46
N GLY A 645 26.32 -22.89 -23.40
CA GLY A 645 27.32 -21.83 -23.33
C GLY A 645 27.99 -21.48 -24.66
N SER A 646 27.46 -21.98 -25.78
CA SER A 646 27.96 -21.67 -27.11
C SER A 646 27.60 -20.27 -27.59
N THR A 647 26.49 -19.71 -27.02
CA THR A 647 26.05 -18.33 -27.25
C THR A 647 26.48 -17.44 -26.09
N GLN A 648 27.12 -16.31 -26.37
CA GLN A 648 27.55 -15.34 -25.37
C GLN A 648 26.33 -14.52 -24.86
N LEU A 649 26.15 -14.48 -23.56
CA LEU A 649 25.10 -13.71 -22.88
C LEU A 649 25.57 -12.34 -22.40
#